data_d1fc00662f0110f4a7578a844779da31
#
_entry.id   d1fc00662f0110f4a7578a844779da31
#
_cell.length_a   1.000
_cell.length_b   1.000
_cell.length_c   1.000
_cell.angle_alpha   90.00
_cell.angle_beta   90.00
_cell.angle_gamma   90.00
#
_symmetry.space_group_name_H-M   'P 1'
#
loop_
_entity.id
_entity.type
_entity.pdbx_description
1 polymer ?
#
loop_
_entity_poly.entity_id
_entity_poly.type
_entity_poly.pdbx_seq_one_letter_code
_entity_poly.pdbx_strand_id
1 'polypeptide(L)'
;MRAFAVLVALRACADALSAPCDPPAATLRLLEQAPPLRDPSLSFERRVGALRALAAKHPDDFFIQRAYQDSFRRMRQLGAEFDRALAMYRARPEDPLSAYYEARLLMWADPERSRKTFARLIEAHPDFVWPRLELAAFATLPGARDAQQRTAHIDAFTRACPDAFAADAPAHTRAGLERRSTPLEAHAWAELWRKEEKSGASAEALAATVRADLKRIEAWPLRSAPELRSVYQEAARLLKDPSVESDFRRRVEREAPASALALSFVMDDWRKANAPPDRNATAAQRNEWRQRELQAYREWLRRWPESVQLLLMALGGIDSRLLREWPGTLSAADLELIDRTAAAQEKSPDLVAHWPPLEVRFARMYVRAGVRLQRVPSLLDEGLRRIEEMERYGLSRELIPEEMRARTADWRTITYRQAEEIRADYLLAVNRVADAKALVEQALARPVSPDPADGVDRGAWLRRRARVADAEGDVAGALAHYQASLAGIGKGWLTSPDAAGELRAVRAYYLAHGGTEQEFAEWVAKAPAPQRPATTPIAFVKAAPEFSAADLSGRVWTLASLKGKVTFVNYWATWCGPCRAEHPGLQELFNRVKGRSDVQMLTFSLDEDAAELSRYLKEKGYTFPVIRSREVADKLFPYGGIPANFLVNPQGMRTGYFGFDPSSESVAATVRKLEELASGR
;
A
#
# COMPACT_ATOMS: atom_id res chain seq x y z
N MET A 1 -26.88 50.71 -23.04
CA MET A 1 -26.41 49.56 -23.81
C MET A 1 -25.18 48.89 -23.25
N ARG A 2 -24.19 49.57 -22.65
CA ARG A 2 -23.01 48.93 -22.05
C ARG A 2 -23.30 48.06 -20.79
N ALA A 3 -24.27 48.47 -19.97
CA ALA A 3 -24.65 47.73 -18.76
C ALA A 3 -25.40 46.42 -19.09
N PHE A 4 -26.14 46.38 -20.20
CA PHE A 4 -26.86 45.19 -20.66
C PHE A 4 -25.92 44.11 -21.26
N ALA A 5 -24.84 44.56 -21.94
CA ALA A 5 -23.82 43.66 -22.49
C ALA A 5 -22.99 43.02 -21.40
N VAL A 6 -22.72 43.72 -20.26
CA VAL A 6 -22.02 43.16 -19.10
C VAL A 6 -22.89 42.12 -18.35
N LEU A 7 -24.21 42.40 -18.23
CA LEU A 7 -25.14 41.43 -17.61
C LEU A 7 -25.35 40.19 -18.47
N VAL A 8 -25.36 40.31 -19.78
CA VAL A 8 -25.43 39.16 -20.69
C VAL A 8 -24.13 38.36 -20.69
N ALA A 9 -22.96 39.03 -20.64
CA ALA A 9 -21.66 38.36 -20.51
C ALA A 9 -21.50 37.65 -19.16
N LEU A 10 -21.99 38.25 -18.05
CA LEU A 10 -21.99 37.62 -16.74
C LEU A 10 -22.98 36.41 -16.66
N ARG A 11 -24.11 36.51 -17.34
CA ARG A 11 -25.04 35.33 -17.44
C ARG A 11 -24.48 34.23 -18.33
N ALA A 12 -23.84 34.54 -19.44
CA ALA A 12 -23.20 33.58 -20.32
C ALA A 12 -22.03 32.84 -19.61
N CYS A 13 -21.29 33.55 -18.73
CA CYS A 13 -20.28 32.90 -17.88
C CYS A 13 -20.88 32.00 -16.77
N ALA A 14 -22.07 32.38 -16.21
CA ALA A 14 -22.73 31.55 -15.20
C ALA A 14 -23.31 30.26 -15.79
N ASP A 15 -23.85 30.33 -17.01
CA ASP A 15 -24.38 29.13 -17.71
C ASP A 15 -23.27 28.17 -18.19
N ALA A 16 -22.04 28.65 -18.39
CA ALA A 16 -20.91 27.82 -18.81
C ALA A 16 -20.33 26.92 -17.69
N LEU A 17 -20.66 27.20 -16.45
CA LEU A 17 -20.15 26.44 -15.28
C LEU A 17 -21.08 25.36 -14.75
N SER A 18 -22.30 25.27 -15.24
CA SER A 18 -23.16 24.12 -14.98
C SER A 18 -22.74 22.96 -15.89
N ALA A 19 -21.61 22.32 -15.57
CA ALA A 19 -21.29 21.06 -16.24
C ALA A 19 -22.41 20.07 -15.93
N PRO A 20 -23.04 19.47 -16.96
CA PRO A 20 -24.17 18.57 -16.78
C PRO A 20 -23.76 17.35 -15.94
N CYS A 21 -24.70 16.76 -15.23
CA CYS A 21 -24.48 15.52 -14.50
C CYS A 21 -24.09 14.37 -15.42
N ASP A 22 -24.66 14.36 -16.63
CA ASP A 22 -24.48 13.31 -17.64
C ASP A 22 -23.83 13.85 -18.92
N PRO A 23 -22.99 13.05 -19.60
CA PRO A 23 -22.42 13.44 -20.87
C PRO A 23 -23.53 13.64 -21.94
N PRO A 24 -23.55 14.78 -22.65
CA PRO A 24 -24.44 14.96 -23.77
C PRO A 24 -24.30 13.86 -24.84
N ALA A 25 -25.38 13.52 -25.55
CA ALA A 25 -25.35 12.49 -26.59
C ALA A 25 -24.31 12.78 -27.69
N ALA A 26 -24.05 14.06 -27.98
CA ALA A 26 -22.99 14.46 -28.92
C ALA A 26 -21.59 14.10 -28.40
N THR A 27 -21.32 14.39 -27.16
CA THR A 27 -20.06 14.03 -26.46
C THR A 27 -19.85 12.51 -26.44
N LEU A 28 -20.89 11.75 -26.15
CA LEU A 28 -20.82 10.28 -26.17
C LEU A 28 -20.44 9.74 -27.55
N ARG A 29 -21.06 10.24 -28.63
CA ARG A 29 -20.70 9.86 -30.00
C ARG A 29 -19.23 10.17 -30.33
N LEU A 30 -18.70 11.28 -29.84
CA LEU A 30 -17.30 11.63 -30.03
C LEU A 30 -16.36 10.70 -29.24
N LEU A 31 -16.70 10.36 -27.99
CA LEU A 31 -15.95 9.42 -27.19
C LEU A 31 -16.00 7.98 -27.73
N GLU A 32 -17.09 7.60 -28.38
CA GLU A 32 -17.24 6.32 -29.10
C GLU A 32 -16.29 6.18 -30.30
N GLN A 33 -15.94 7.27 -30.94
CA GLN A 33 -14.98 7.29 -32.05
C GLN A 33 -13.52 7.22 -31.54
N ALA A 34 -13.26 7.53 -30.28
CA ALA A 34 -11.97 7.35 -29.69
C ALA A 34 -11.78 5.86 -29.32
N PRO A 35 -10.58 5.29 -29.50
CA PRO A 35 -10.32 3.93 -29.10
C PRO A 35 -10.67 3.73 -27.62
N PRO A 36 -11.33 2.63 -27.25
CA PRO A 36 -11.67 2.35 -25.85
C PRO A 36 -10.42 2.43 -24.99
N LEU A 37 -10.48 3.15 -23.87
CA LEU A 37 -9.36 3.27 -22.90
C LEU A 37 -8.84 1.90 -22.41
N ARG A 38 -9.67 0.86 -22.57
CA ARG A 38 -9.38 -0.52 -22.18
C ARG A 38 -9.21 -1.48 -23.36
N ASP A 39 -9.03 -0.99 -24.57
CA ASP A 39 -8.75 -1.88 -25.69
C ASP A 39 -7.34 -2.47 -25.54
N PRO A 40 -7.22 -3.77 -25.20
CA PRO A 40 -5.92 -4.40 -24.97
C PRO A 40 -5.11 -4.55 -26.26
N SER A 41 -5.74 -4.40 -27.43
CA SER A 41 -5.05 -4.48 -28.72
C SER A 41 -4.24 -3.22 -29.04
N LEU A 42 -4.54 -2.11 -28.38
CA LEU A 42 -3.89 -0.82 -28.63
C LEU A 42 -2.84 -0.50 -27.56
N SER A 43 -1.70 0.01 -27.99
CA SER A 43 -0.72 0.56 -27.06
C SER A 43 -1.35 1.72 -26.29
N PHE A 44 -0.87 1.90 -25.06
CA PHE A 44 -1.36 2.95 -24.19
C PHE A 44 -1.18 4.35 -24.81
N GLU A 45 -0.04 4.59 -25.44
CA GLU A 45 0.28 5.83 -26.15
C GLU A 45 -0.71 6.16 -27.26
N ARG A 46 -1.16 5.15 -28.02
CA ARG A 46 -2.21 5.33 -29.06
C ARG A 46 -3.54 5.74 -28.44
N ARG A 47 -3.90 5.15 -27.31
CA ARG A 47 -5.17 5.48 -26.61
C ARG A 47 -5.17 6.91 -26.09
N VAL A 48 -4.08 7.32 -25.42
CA VAL A 48 -3.92 8.70 -24.93
C VAL A 48 -3.83 9.69 -26.07
N GLY A 49 -3.10 9.38 -27.13
CA GLY A 49 -2.97 10.24 -28.29
C GLY A 49 -4.31 10.55 -28.99
N ALA A 50 -5.19 9.55 -29.07
CA ALA A 50 -6.53 9.75 -29.62
C ALA A 50 -7.40 10.68 -28.77
N LEU A 51 -7.38 10.50 -27.45
CA LEU A 51 -8.13 11.36 -26.54
C LEU A 51 -7.53 12.76 -26.45
N ARG A 52 -6.21 12.92 -26.54
CA ARG A 52 -5.53 14.21 -26.66
C ARG A 52 -6.01 14.97 -27.89
N ALA A 53 -6.03 14.30 -29.05
CA ALA A 53 -6.50 14.91 -30.29
C ALA A 53 -7.97 15.35 -30.20
N LEU A 54 -8.79 14.55 -29.52
CA LEU A 54 -10.19 14.87 -29.26
C LEU A 54 -10.33 16.06 -28.31
N ALA A 55 -9.60 16.06 -27.20
CA ALA A 55 -9.59 17.15 -26.22
C ALA A 55 -9.11 18.49 -26.81
N ALA A 56 -8.12 18.45 -27.71
CA ALA A 56 -7.66 19.64 -28.41
C ALA A 56 -8.72 20.22 -29.37
N LYS A 57 -9.55 19.38 -29.98
CA LYS A 57 -10.66 19.81 -30.84
C LYS A 57 -11.88 20.31 -30.07
N HIS A 58 -12.07 19.86 -28.86
CA HIS A 58 -13.21 20.15 -28.00
C HIS A 58 -12.73 20.65 -26.63
N PRO A 59 -12.08 21.85 -26.58
CA PRO A 59 -11.45 22.35 -25.34
C PRO A 59 -12.46 22.67 -24.25
N ASP A 60 -13.71 22.95 -24.62
CA ASP A 60 -14.78 23.35 -23.70
C ASP A 60 -15.73 22.17 -23.33
N ASP A 61 -15.52 20.98 -23.91
CA ASP A 61 -16.32 19.81 -23.55
C ASP A 61 -15.81 19.16 -22.24
N PHE A 62 -16.60 19.31 -21.20
CA PHE A 62 -16.26 18.87 -19.84
C PHE A 62 -15.89 17.38 -19.77
N PHE A 63 -16.65 16.52 -20.40
CA PHE A 63 -16.45 15.08 -20.30
C PHE A 63 -15.30 14.58 -21.17
N ILE A 64 -15.07 15.21 -22.32
CA ILE A 64 -13.91 14.90 -23.17
C ILE A 64 -12.62 15.28 -22.43
N GLN A 65 -12.56 16.44 -21.80
CA GLN A 65 -11.39 16.85 -21.02
C GLN A 65 -11.14 15.92 -19.84
N ARG A 66 -12.18 15.50 -19.12
CA ARG A 66 -12.06 14.52 -18.06
C ARG A 66 -11.58 13.15 -18.56
N ALA A 67 -12.15 12.66 -19.66
CA ALA A 67 -11.74 11.39 -20.26
C ALA A 67 -10.27 11.41 -20.69
N TYR A 68 -9.82 12.52 -21.28
CA TYR A 68 -8.42 12.72 -21.60
C TYR A 68 -7.53 12.67 -20.36
N GLN A 69 -7.84 13.44 -19.33
CA GLN A 69 -7.09 13.40 -18.06
C GLN A 69 -7.08 12.01 -17.43
N ASP A 70 -8.22 11.32 -17.39
CA ASP A 70 -8.33 9.99 -16.80
C ASP A 70 -7.52 8.95 -17.57
N SER A 71 -7.25 9.20 -18.86
CA SER A 71 -6.43 8.32 -19.69
C SER A 71 -4.98 8.24 -19.23
N PHE A 72 -4.42 9.29 -18.64
CA PHE A 72 -3.00 9.34 -18.25
C PHE A 72 -2.75 9.74 -16.78
N ARG A 73 -3.72 10.35 -16.10
CA ARG A 73 -3.54 10.88 -14.73
C ARG A 73 -3.01 9.86 -13.72
N ARG A 74 -3.29 8.57 -13.92
CA ARG A 74 -2.77 7.47 -13.11
C ARG A 74 -1.44 6.92 -13.61
N MET A 75 -1.01 7.35 -14.78
CA MET A 75 0.17 6.80 -15.45
C MET A 75 1.34 7.74 -15.32
N ARG A 76 2.13 7.46 -14.33
CA ARG A 76 3.33 8.20 -13.98
C ARG A 76 4.41 8.20 -15.06
N GLN A 77 4.25 7.37 -16.09
CA GLN A 77 5.15 7.30 -17.26
C GLN A 77 4.94 8.41 -18.30
N LEU A 78 3.86 9.14 -18.20
CA LEU A 78 3.52 10.18 -19.18
C LEU A 78 3.75 11.58 -18.65
N GLY A 79 4.91 11.80 -18.02
CA GLY A 79 5.30 13.12 -17.53
C GLY A 79 5.19 14.21 -18.57
N ALA A 80 5.60 13.94 -19.79
CA ALA A 80 5.45 14.85 -20.90
C ALA A 80 3.96 15.15 -21.24
N GLU A 81 3.07 14.17 -21.06
CA GLU A 81 1.63 14.36 -21.27
C GLU A 81 1.02 15.19 -20.16
N PHE A 82 1.43 14.95 -18.92
CA PHE A 82 1.02 15.75 -17.77
C PHE A 82 1.44 17.21 -17.93
N ASP A 83 2.70 17.47 -18.28
CA ASP A 83 3.24 18.83 -18.47
C ASP A 83 2.51 19.56 -19.60
N ARG A 84 2.19 18.85 -20.69
CA ARG A 84 1.43 19.39 -21.81
C ARG A 84 0.00 19.78 -21.42
N ALA A 85 -0.70 18.87 -20.73
CA ALA A 85 -2.05 19.14 -20.25
C ALA A 85 -2.07 20.29 -19.24
N LEU A 86 -1.11 20.32 -18.33
CA LEU A 86 -0.97 21.39 -17.34
C LEU A 86 -0.75 22.75 -18.02
N ALA A 87 0.13 22.81 -19.03
CA ALA A 87 0.38 24.03 -19.80
C ALA A 87 -0.89 24.50 -20.54
N MET A 88 -1.67 23.55 -21.12
CA MET A 88 -2.92 23.86 -21.81
C MET A 88 -3.95 24.51 -20.86
N TYR A 89 -4.13 24.01 -19.64
CA TYR A 89 -5.09 24.58 -18.70
C TYR A 89 -4.58 25.92 -18.10
N ARG A 90 -3.30 26.04 -17.82
CA ARG A 90 -2.68 27.29 -17.34
C ARG A 90 -2.68 28.42 -18.35
N ALA A 91 -2.88 28.11 -19.63
CA ALA A 91 -3.04 29.13 -20.68
C ALA A 91 -4.36 29.92 -20.55
N ARG A 92 -5.32 29.45 -19.76
CA ARG A 92 -6.62 30.09 -19.52
C ARG A 92 -6.92 30.23 -18.02
N PRO A 93 -6.13 31.03 -17.27
CA PRO A 93 -6.18 31.06 -15.80
C PRO A 93 -7.50 31.63 -15.25
N GLU A 94 -8.19 32.46 -16.03
CA GLU A 94 -9.47 33.09 -15.64
C GLU A 94 -10.70 32.18 -15.93
N ASP A 95 -10.50 31.06 -16.64
CA ASP A 95 -11.56 30.11 -16.93
C ASP A 95 -11.71 29.12 -15.75
N PRO A 96 -12.86 29.10 -15.04
CA PRO A 96 -13.06 28.22 -13.91
C PRO A 96 -12.99 26.72 -14.25
N LEU A 97 -13.34 26.32 -15.47
CA LEU A 97 -13.16 24.94 -15.93
C LEU A 97 -11.69 24.59 -16.07
N SER A 98 -10.88 25.51 -16.60
CA SER A 98 -9.43 25.33 -16.66
C SER A 98 -8.80 25.23 -15.27
N ALA A 99 -9.27 26.03 -14.32
CA ALA A 99 -8.86 25.92 -12.91
C ALA A 99 -9.25 24.57 -12.29
N TYR A 100 -10.45 24.06 -12.62
CA TYR A 100 -10.88 22.73 -12.19
C TYR A 100 -10.00 21.63 -12.79
N TYR A 101 -9.71 21.68 -14.09
CA TYR A 101 -8.87 20.67 -14.75
C TYR A 101 -7.41 20.73 -14.25
N GLU A 102 -6.86 21.91 -14.03
CA GLU A 102 -5.55 22.07 -13.40
C GLU A 102 -5.54 21.44 -11.99
N ALA A 103 -6.50 21.81 -11.16
CA ALA A 103 -6.62 21.27 -9.81
C ALA A 103 -6.73 19.74 -9.82
N ARG A 104 -7.48 19.20 -10.79
CA ARG A 104 -7.66 17.76 -10.94
C ARG A 104 -6.38 17.03 -11.34
N LEU A 105 -5.54 17.64 -12.18
CA LEU A 105 -4.21 17.14 -12.50
C LEU A 105 -3.28 17.19 -11.28
N LEU A 106 -3.30 18.30 -10.56
CA LEU A 106 -2.45 18.55 -9.40
C LEU A 106 -2.82 17.75 -8.16
N MET A 107 -3.96 17.03 -8.18
CA MET A 107 -4.45 16.29 -7.00
C MET A 107 -3.38 15.40 -6.34
N TRP A 108 -2.42 14.90 -7.10
CA TRP A 108 -1.35 14.03 -6.64
C TRP A 108 0.04 14.69 -6.60
N ALA A 109 0.20 15.82 -7.29
CA ALA A 109 1.47 16.53 -7.40
C ALA A 109 1.55 17.73 -6.47
N ASP A 110 0.42 18.44 -6.27
CA ASP A 110 0.26 19.57 -5.36
C ASP A 110 -1.15 19.54 -4.76
N PRO A 111 -1.40 18.64 -3.82
CA PRO A 111 -2.73 18.41 -3.27
C PRO A 111 -3.28 19.58 -2.47
N GLU A 112 -2.43 20.37 -1.83
CA GLU A 112 -2.89 21.53 -1.08
C GLU A 112 -3.46 22.61 -2.01
N ARG A 113 -2.75 22.91 -3.10
CA ARG A 113 -3.23 23.82 -4.15
C ARG A 113 -4.51 23.31 -4.78
N SER A 114 -4.55 22.01 -5.11
CA SER A 114 -5.72 21.33 -5.67
C SER A 114 -6.93 21.48 -4.75
N ARG A 115 -6.79 21.15 -3.48
CA ARG A 115 -7.86 21.24 -2.48
C ARG A 115 -8.38 22.67 -2.31
N LYS A 116 -7.48 23.64 -2.19
CA LYS A 116 -7.83 25.07 -2.09
C LYS A 116 -8.58 25.55 -3.34
N THR A 117 -8.18 25.08 -4.51
CA THR A 117 -8.85 25.43 -5.76
C THR A 117 -10.26 24.85 -5.83
N PHE A 118 -10.45 23.57 -5.48
CA PHE A 118 -11.79 22.98 -5.44
C PHE A 118 -12.69 23.66 -4.41
N ALA A 119 -12.18 24.01 -3.23
CA ALA A 119 -12.95 24.72 -2.23
C ALA A 119 -13.42 26.11 -2.74
N ARG A 120 -12.54 26.88 -3.37
CA ARG A 120 -12.90 28.16 -4.01
C ARG A 120 -13.91 28.00 -5.12
N LEU A 121 -13.80 26.96 -5.95
CA LEU A 121 -14.76 26.69 -7.00
C LEU A 121 -16.15 26.38 -6.45
N ILE A 122 -16.25 25.63 -5.34
CA ILE A 122 -17.54 25.34 -4.68
C ILE A 122 -18.14 26.62 -4.08
N GLU A 123 -17.32 27.49 -3.52
CA GLU A 123 -17.76 28.76 -2.94
C GLU A 123 -18.25 29.75 -4.01
N ALA A 124 -17.47 29.90 -5.08
CA ALA A 124 -17.80 30.81 -6.18
C ALA A 124 -18.92 30.30 -7.09
N HIS A 125 -19.06 28.98 -7.22
CA HIS A 125 -19.98 28.32 -8.16
C HIS A 125 -20.65 27.13 -7.47
N PRO A 126 -21.62 27.35 -6.55
CA PRO A 126 -22.26 26.29 -5.77
C PRO A 126 -22.96 25.22 -6.61
N ASP A 127 -23.42 25.58 -7.79
CA ASP A 127 -24.07 24.68 -8.74
C ASP A 127 -23.10 23.80 -9.54
N PHE A 128 -21.80 24.12 -9.49
CA PHE A 128 -20.75 23.30 -10.08
C PHE A 128 -20.35 22.21 -9.10
N VAL A 129 -21.06 21.08 -9.15
CA VAL A 129 -20.97 20.00 -8.13
C VAL A 129 -19.74 19.09 -8.26
N TRP A 130 -19.09 19.06 -9.43
CA TRP A 130 -17.97 18.15 -9.70
C TRP A 130 -16.74 18.33 -8.78
N PRO A 131 -16.35 19.52 -8.32
CA PRO A 131 -15.31 19.68 -7.32
C PRO A 131 -15.59 18.94 -6.01
N ARG A 132 -16.87 18.73 -5.64
CA ARG A 132 -17.25 17.96 -4.44
C ARG A 132 -16.84 16.50 -4.56
N LEU A 133 -17.02 15.91 -5.74
CA LEU A 133 -16.60 14.53 -6.01
C LEU A 133 -15.08 14.36 -5.89
N GLU A 134 -14.31 15.33 -6.37
CA GLU A 134 -12.86 15.32 -6.26
C GLU A 134 -12.41 15.49 -4.79
N LEU A 135 -13.05 16.37 -4.01
CA LEU A 135 -12.79 16.52 -2.58
C LEU A 135 -13.16 15.26 -1.77
N ALA A 136 -14.22 14.56 -2.15
CA ALA A 136 -14.55 13.25 -1.56
C ALA A 136 -13.43 12.23 -1.79
N ALA A 137 -12.81 12.24 -2.97
CA ALA A 137 -11.66 11.40 -3.27
C ALA A 137 -10.42 11.79 -2.44
N PHE A 138 -10.21 13.09 -2.17
CA PHE A 138 -9.15 13.54 -1.26
C PHE A 138 -9.31 12.98 0.17
N ALA A 139 -10.52 12.99 0.69
CA ALA A 139 -10.80 12.52 2.05
C ALA A 139 -10.55 11.01 2.24
N THR A 140 -10.16 10.27 1.20
CA THR A 140 -9.70 8.87 1.29
C THR A 140 -8.19 8.72 1.46
N LEU A 141 -7.43 9.81 1.25
CA LEU A 141 -5.97 9.75 1.23
C LEU A 141 -5.37 9.64 2.65
N PRO A 142 -4.23 8.95 2.81
CA PRO A 142 -3.50 8.95 4.07
C PRO A 142 -3.19 10.39 4.53
N GLY A 143 -3.47 10.71 5.79
CA GLY A 143 -3.26 12.06 6.36
C GLY A 143 -4.39 13.06 6.12
N ALA A 144 -5.31 12.79 5.18
CA ALA A 144 -6.49 13.60 4.91
C ALA A 144 -7.80 12.83 5.12
N ARG A 145 -7.77 11.68 5.80
CA ARG A 145 -8.96 10.85 6.04
C ARG A 145 -9.94 11.58 6.94
N ASP A 146 -11.04 12.01 6.34
CA ASP A 146 -12.17 12.59 7.02
C ASP A 146 -13.45 11.98 6.45
N ALA A 147 -13.96 10.95 7.14
CA ALA A 147 -15.15 10.23 6.72
C ALA A 147 -16.39 11.13 6.71
N GLN A 148 -16.49 12.09 7.63
CA GLN A 148 -17.62 13.01 7.70
C GLN A 148 -17.60 14.00 6.53
N GLN A 149 -16.45 14.59 6.24
CA GLN A 149 -16.28 15.50 5.10
C GLN A 149 -16.50 14.77 3.77
N ARG A 150 -15.95 13.55 3.63
CA ARG A 150 -16.17 12.71 2.47
C ARG A 150 -17.66 12.45 2.22
N THR A 151 -18.37 12.01 3.25
CA THR A 151 -19.81 11.73 3.19
C THR A 151 -20.60 12.98 2.81
N ALA A 152 -20.28 14.13 3.43
CA ALA A 152 -20.96 15.40 3.12
C ALA A 152 -20.78 15.83 1.66
N HIS A 153 -19.58 15.65 1.09
CA HIS A 153 -19.34 15.97 -0.32
C HIS A 153 -20.07 15.01 -1.28
N ILE A 154 -20.06 13.70 -1.00
CA ILE A 154 -20.77 12.71 -1.81
C ILE A 154 -22.27 12.95 -1.76
N ASP A 155 -22.81 13.20 -0.58
CA ASP A 155 -24.22 13.46 -0.35
C ASP A 155 -24.69 14.73 -1.09
N ALA A 156 -23.89 15.79 -1.06
CA ALA A 156 -24.17 16.99 -1.83
C ALA A 156 -24.09 16.76 -3.36
N PHE A 157 -23.13 15.96 -3.82
CA PHE A 157 -23.03 15.58 -5.22
C PHE A 157 -24.23 14.72 -5.65
N THR A 158 -24.59 13.70 -4.91
CA THR A 158 -25.71 12.80 -5.21
C THR A 158 -27.05 13.51 -5.22
N ARG A 159 -27.25 14.49 -4.32
CA ARG A 159 -28.49 15.32 -4.34
C ARG A 159 -28.60 16.17 -5.61
N ALA A 160 -27.47 16.72 -6.09
CA ALA A 160 -27.46 17.53 -7.28
C ALA A 160 -27.53 16.71 -8.58
N CYS A 161 -26.95 15.49 -8.55
CA CYS A 161 -26.86 14.59 -9.69
C CYS A 161 -27.36 13.18 -9.30
N PRO A 162 -28.66 12.98 -8.98
CA PRO A 162 -29.18 11.72 -8.47
C PRO A 162 -29.05 10.55 -9.45
N ASP A 163 -29.04 10.83 -10.74
CA ASP A 163 -28.98 9.84 -11.81
C ASP A 163 -27.59 9.74 -12.48
N ALA A 164 -26.61 10.51 -12.03
CA ALA A 164 -25.28 10.57 -12.64
C ALA A 164 -24.56 9.21 -12.71
N PHE A 165 -24.98 8.26 -11.89
CA PHE A 165 -24.42 6.91 -11.81
C PHE A 165 -25.44 5.81 -12.19
N ALA A 166 -26.72 6.17 -12.34
CA ALA A 166 -27.79 5.24 -12.66
C ALA A 166 -28.05 5.14 -14.18
N ALA A 167 -27.74 6.19 -14.95
CA ALA A 167 -27.99 6.25 -16.36
C ALA A 167 -26.89 5.56 -17.16
N ASP A 168 -27.30 4.61 -17.98
CA ASP A 168 -26.57 3.96 -19.07
C ASP A 168 -25.05 3.79 -18.90
N ALA A 169 -24.69 2.82 -18.10
CA ALA A 169 -23.32 2.42 -17.77
C ALA A 169 -22.31 2.41 -18.94
N PRO A 170 -22.66 2.01 -20.17
CA PRO A 170 -21.74 2.10 -21.30
C PRO A 170 -21.26 3.52 -21.58
N ALA A 171 -22.10 4.52 -21.37
CA ALA A 171 -21.77 5.93 -21.59
C ALA A 171 -20.80 6.45 -20.54
N HIS A 172 -21.06 6.17 -19.25
CA HIS A 172 -20.18 6.56 -18.16
C HIS A 172 -18.85 5.81 -18.17
N THR A 173 -18.85 4.53 -18.56
CA THR A 173 -17.61 3.75 -18.75
C THR A 173 -16.75 4.35 -19.84
N ARG A 174 -17.34 4.77 -20.95
CA ARG A 174 -16.64 5.42 -22.07
C ARG A 174 -16.07 6.78 -21.68
N ALA A 175 -16.80 7.52 -20.87
CA ALA A 175 -16.34 8.80 -20.33
C ALA A 175 -15.31 8.68 -19.19
N GLY A 176 -14.91 7.47 -18.80
CA GLY A 176 -13.97 7.24 -17.71
C GLY A 176 -14.52 7.51 -16.30
N LEU A 177 -15.83 7.77 -16.19
CA LEU A 177 -16.47 8.17 -14.93
C LEU A 177 -16.79 6.99 -13.99
N GLU A 178 -16.98 5.80 -14.56
CA GLU A 178 -17.50 4.62 -13.86
C GLU A 178 -16.59 4.11 -12.72
N ARG A 179 -15.31 4.35 -12.83
CA ARG A 179 -14.32 3.65 -11.96
C ARG A 179 -14.16 4.25 -10.57
N ARG A 180 -14.69 5.45 -10.31
CA ARG A 180 -14.39 6.18 -9.06
C ARG A 180 -15.60 6.52 -8.22
N SER A 181 -16.72 6.70 -8.85
CA SER A 181 -17.90 7.25 -8.18
C SER A 181 -18.76 6.16 -7.56
N THR A 182 -19.02 5.09 -8.30
CA THR A 182 -19.87 4.00 -7.79
C THR A 182 -19.31 3.34 -6.52
N PRO A 183 -18.01 2.98 -6.42
CA PRO A 183 -17.46 2.48 -5.17
C PRO A 183 -17.47 3.50 -4.03
N LEU A 184 -17.16 4.77 -4.33
CA LEU A 184 -17.14 5.83 -3.31
C LEU A 184 -18.54 6.06 -2.74
N GLU A 185 -19.57 6.07 -3.59
CA GLU A 185 -20.96 6.25 -3.19
C GLU A 185 -21.46 5.05 -2.37
N ALA A 186 -21.22 3.84 -2.83
CA ALA A 186 -21.61 2.63 -2.11
C ALA A 186 -20.94 2.55 -0.72
N HIS A 187 -19.66 2.87 -0.64
CA HIS A 187 -18.96 2.96 0.64
C HIS A 187 -19.51 4.07 1.54
N ALA A 188 -19.86 5.22 0.97
CA ALA A 188 -20.45 6.31 1.73
C ALA A 188 -21.77 5.87 2.36
N TRP A 189 -22.63 5.15 1.63
CA TRP A 189 -23.88 4.62 2.19
C TRP A 189 -23.64 3.61 3.31
N ALA A 190 -22.73 2.68 3.14
CA ALA A 190 -22.37 1.75 4.20
C ALA A 190 -21.82 2.47 5.46
N GLU A 191 -21.07 3.56 5.29
CA GLU A 191 -20.62 4.40 6.40
C GLU A 191 -21.79 5.20 7.06
N LEU A 192 -22.70 5.72 6.25
CA LEU A 192 -23.92 6.37 6.75
C LEU A 192 -24.77 5.40 7.55
N TRP A 193 -24.99 4.18 7.06
CA TRP A 193 -25.73 3.14 7.79
C TRP A 193 -25.10 2.85 9.16
N ARG A 194 -23.77 2.72 9.22
CA ARG A 194 -23.06 2.53 10.50
C ARG A 194 -23.18 3.74 11.43
N LYS A 195 -23.20 4.95 10.86
CA LYS A 195 -23.39 6.18 11.64
C LYS A 195 -24.80 6.26 12.20
N GLU A 196 -25.82 5.93 11.42
CA GLU A 196 -27.23 5.87 11.88
C GLU A 196 -27.42 4.79 12.96
N GLU A 197 -26.83 3.59 12.78
CA GLU A 197 -26.82 2.54 13.80
C GLU A 197 -26.21 3.05 15.12
N LYS A 198 -25.05 3.70 15.05
CA LYS A 198 -24.37 4.25 16.23
C LYS A 198 -25.10 5.42 16.87
N SER A 199 -25.88 6.18 16.13
CA SER A 199 -26.68 7.30 16.63
C SER A 199 -27.99 6.86 17.30
N GLY A 200 -28.27 5.56 17.35
CA GLY A 200 -29.45 5.01 18.02
C GLY A 200 -30.71 4.99 17.14
N ALA A 201 -30.54 5.02 15.80
CA ALA A 201 -31.67 4.80 14.89
C ALA A 201 -32.36 3.46 15.20
N SER A 202 -33.71 3.42 15.08
CA SER A 202 -34.41 2.15 15.26
C SER A 202 -34.02 1.14 14.22
N ALA A 203 -33.91 -0.13 14.58
CA ALA A 203 -33.55 -1.21 13.67
C ALA A 203 -34.49 -1.27 12.45
N GLU A 204 -35.74 -0.92 12.60
CA GLU A 204 -36.72 -0.90 11.53
C GLU A 204 -36.48 0.25 10.55
N ALA A 205 -36.24 1.47 11.05
CA ALA A 205 -35.90 2.63 10.20
C ALA A 205 -34.61 2.42 9.44
N LEU A 206 -33.58 1.92 10.11
CA LEU A 206 -32.30 1.60 9.48
C LEU A 206 -32.44 0.52 8.41
N ALA A 207 -33.21 -0.54 8.68
CA ALA A 207 -33.48 -1.58 7.70
C ALA A 207 -34.25 -1.05 6.47
N ALA A 208 -35.15 -0.11 6.64
CA ALA A 208 -35.86 0.55 5.54
C ALA A 208 -34.89 1.36 4.66
N THR A 209 -33.99 2.15 5.28
CA THR A 209 -32.95 2.92 4.59
C THR A 209 -32.04 1.98 3.80
N VAL A 210 -31.50 0.94 4.44
CA VAL A 210 -30.60 -0.04 3.78
C VAL A 210 -31.26 -0.70 2.58
N ARG A 211 -32.53 -1.13 2.69
CA ARG A 211 -33.25 -1.74 1.55
C ARG A 211 -33.48 -0.76 0.41
N ALA A 212 -33.82 0.50 0.71
CA ALA A 212 -33.97 1.54 -0.32
C ALA A 212 -32.67 1.79 -1.08
N ASP A 213 -31.56 1.89 -0.38
CA ASP A 213 -30.24 2.12 -0.98
C ASP A 213 -29.78 0.89 -1.78
N LEU A 214 -29.97 -0.34 -1.27
CA LEU A 214 -29.69 -1.56 -2.04
C LEU A 214 -30.45 -1.60 -3.36
N LYS A 215 -31.74 -1.21 -3.36
CA LYS A 215 -32.54 -1.14 -4.59
C LYS A 215 -31.94 -0.14 -5.60
N ARG A 216 -31.37 0.97 -5.12
CA ARG A 216 -30.65 1.92 -6.00
C ARG A 216 -29.35 1.31 -6.54
N ILE A 217 -28.58 0.61 -5.68
CA ILE A 217 -27.36 -0.10 -6.10
C ILE A 217 -27.68 -1.21 -7.12
N GLU A 218 -28.81 -1.87 -7.01
CA GLU A 218 -29.24 -2.92 -7.94
C GLU A 218 -29.45 -2.42 -9.37
N ALA A 219 -29.75 -1.14 -9.55
CA ALA A 219 -29.83 -0.51 -10.87
C ALA A 219 -28.44 -0.29 -11.51
N TRP A 220 -27.36 -0.41 -10.75
CA TRP A 220 -26.01 -0.19 -11.24
C TRP A 220 -25.43 -1.43 -11.92
N PRO A 221 -24.60 -1.24 -12.97
CA PRO A 221 -23.91 -2.35 -13.61
C PRO A 221 -22.84 -2.94 -12.69
N LEU A 222 -22.81 -4.25 -12.61
CA LEU A 222 -21.90 -4.99 -11.74
C LEU A 222 -20.42 -5.00 -12.19
N ARG A 223 -20.12 -4.38 -13.34
CA ARG A 223 -18.84 -4.59 -14.05
C ARG A 223 -17.59 -4.09 -13.35
N SER A 224 -17.68 -3.23 -12.35
CA SER A 224 -16.53 -2.41 -11.96
C SER A 224 -16.22 -2.29 -10.48
N ALA A 225 -16.96 -2.93 -9.61
CA ALA A 225 -16.87 -2.60 -8.19
C ALA A 225 -16.74 -3.84 -7.28
N PRO A 226 -15.51 -4.41 -7.14
CA PRO A 226 -15.24 -5.43 -6.12
C PRO A 226 -15.62 -4.94 -4.71
N GLU A 227 -15.61 -3.65 -4.49
CA GLU A 227 -16.00 -2.98 -3.25
C GLU A 227 -17.49 -3.14 -2.92
N LEU A 228 -18.36 -3.35 -3.90
CA LEU A 228 -19.79 -3.62 -3.66
C LEU A 228 -20.01 -4.82 -2.75
N ARG A 229 -19.09 -5.77 -2.76
CA ARG A 229 -19.19 -6.93 -1.87
C ARG A 229 -19.25 -6.54 -0.40
N SER A 230 -18.36 -5.65 0.04
CA SER A 230 -18.33 -5.18 1.44
C SER A 230 -19.61 -4.43 1.82
N VAL A 231 -20.23 -3.74 0.86
CA VAL A 231 -21.52 -3.06 1.05
C VAL A 231 -22.65 -4.06 1.25
N TYR A 232 -22.72 -5.11 0.42
CA TYR A 232 -23.73 -6.17 0.57
C TYR A 232 -23.51 -7.00 1.82
N GLN A 233 -22.26 -7.23 2.24
CA GLN A 233 -21.95 -7.88 3.52
C GLN A 233 -22.45 -7.03 4.71
N GLU A 234 -22.21 -5.72 4.67
CA GLU A 234 -22.71 -4.80 5.69
C GLU A 234 -24.23 -4.74 5.71
N ALA A 235 -24.87 -4.70 4.53
CA ALA A 235 -26.32 -4.75 4.43
C ALA A 235 -26.90 -6.07 5.01
N ALA A 236 -26.29 -7.21 4.68
CA ALA A 236 -26.70 -8.51 5.24
C ALA A 236 -26.61 -8.53 6.77
N ARG A 237 -25.55 -7.93 7.34
CA ARG A 237 -25.36 -7.78 8.79
C ARG A 237 -26.47 -6.92 9.42
N LEU A 238 -26.72 -5.74 8.87
CA LEU A 238 -27.70 -4.79 9.39
C LEU A 238 -29.14 -5.30 9.26
N LEU A 239 -29.46 -5.97 8.16
CA LEU A 239 -30.76 -6.56 7.91
C LEU A 239 -30.94 -7.90 8.65
N LYS A 240 -29.88 -8.45 9.24
CA LYS A 240 -29.83 -9.82 9.83
C LYS A 240 -30.32 -10.88 8.85
N ASP A 241 -29.99 -10.68 7.57
CA ASP A 241 -30.44 -11.53 6.47
C ASP A 241 -29.26 -11.95 5.57
N PRO A 242 -28.72 -13.17 5.75
CA PRO A 242 -27.60 -13.67 4.96
C PRO A 242 -27.98 -13.93 3.49
N SER A 243 -29.27 -13.95 3.14
CA SER A 243 -29.69 -14.16 1.74
C SER A 243 -29.29 -12.97 0.86
N VAL A 244 -29.17 -11.77 1.42
CA VAL A 244 -28.74 -10.55 0.72
C VAL A 244 -27.38 -10.72 0.06
N GLU A 245 -26.39 -11.29 0.75
CA GLU A 245 -25.06 -11.56 0.18
C GLU A 245 -25.12 -12.69 -0.84
N SER A 246 -25.87 -13.76 -0.58
CA SER A 246 -25.96 -14.89 -1.50
C SER A 246 -26.75 -14.57 -2.77
N ASP A 247 -27.77 -13.72 -2.71
CA ASP A 247 -28.49 -13.22 -3.88
C ASP A 247 -27.61 -12.31 -4.74
N PHE A 248 -26.87 -11.42 -4.10
CA PHE A 248 -25.88 -10.61 -4.78
C PHE A 248 -24.82 -11.46 -5.50
N ARG A 249 -24.29 -12.49 -4.84
CA ARG A 249 -23.37 -13.45 -5.45
C ARG A 249 -23.98 -14.11 -6.69
N ARG A 250 -25.20 -14.65 -6.59
CA ARG A 250 -25.90 -15.26 -7.74
C ARG A 250 -26.11 -14.26 -8.88
N ARG A 251 -26.38 -13.00 -8.57
CA ARG A 251 -26.47 -11.94 -9.56
C ARG A 251 -25.13 -11.70 -10.28
N VAL A 252 -24.02 -11.63 -9.52
CA VAL A 252 -22.68 -11.46 -10.10
C VAL A 252 -22.29 -12.64 -11.00
N GLU A 253 -22.55 -13.86 -10.56
CA GLU A 253 -22.26 -15.07 -11.34
C GLU A 253 -23.05 -15.13 -12.65
N ARG A 254 -24.27 -14.59 -12.67
CA ARG A 254 -25.13 -14.54 -13.87
C ARG A 254 -24.76 -13.38 -14.79
N GLU A 255 -24.59 -12.16 -14.27
CA GLU A 255 -24.50 -10.93 -15.05
C GLU A 255 -23.06 -10.49 -15.35
N ALA A 256 -22.11 -10.88 -14.50
CA ALA A 256 -20.70 -10.46 -14.62
C ALA A 256 -19.70 -11.58 -14.28
N PRO A 257 -19.82 -12.79 -14.89
CA PRO A 257 -19.01 -13.95 -14.52
C PRO A 257 -17.50 -13.79 -14.76
N ALA A 258 -17.11 -12.85 -15.63
CA ALA A 258 -15.70 -12.54 -15.91
C ALA A 258 -15.17 -11.34 -15.12
N SER A 259 -15.96 -10.77 -14.20
CA SER A 259 -15.59 -9.58 -13.42
C SER A 259 -14.58 -9.92 -12.32
N ALA A 260 -13.85 -8.90 -11.85
CA ALA A 260 -13.00 -9.01 -10.65
C ALA A 260 -13.82 -9.38 -9.39
N LEU A 261 -15.09 -9.00 -9.36
CA LEU A 261 -16.01 -9.33 -8.29
C LEU A 261 -16.33 -10.83 -8.27
N ALA A 262 -16.62 -11.45 -9.44
CA ALA A 262 -16.80 -12.90 -9.55
C ALA A 262 -15.52 -13.65 -9.14
N LEU A 263 -14.36 -13.16 -9.54
CA LEU A 263 -13.07 -13.71 -9.10
C LEU A 263 -12.93 -13.66 -7.58
N SER A 264 -13.35 -12.57 -6.92
CA SER A 264 -13.23 -12.45 -5.46
C SER A 264 -13.98 -13.56 -4.71
N PHE A 265 -15.15 -13.97 -5.20
CA PHE A 265 -15.90 -15.09 -4.62
C PHE A 265 -15.18 -16.44 -4.82
N VAL A 266 -14.65 -16.68 -6.01
CA VAL A 266 -13.89 -17.90 -6.30
C VAL A 266 -12.64 -18.02 -5.43
N MET A 267 -11.93 -16.90 -5.24
CA MET A 267 -10.75 -16.85 -4.36
C MET A 267 -11.10 -17.14 -2.90
N ASP A 268 -12.23 -16.62 -2.42
CA ASP A 268 -12.64 -16.85 -1.03
C ASP A 268 -13.11 -18.28 -0.79
N ASP A 269 -13.84 -18.87 -1.72
CA ASP A 269 -14.23 -20.28 -1.62
C ASP A 269 -13.01 -21.19 -1.59
N TRP A 270 -12.02 -20.89 -2.44
CA TRP A 270 -10.77 -21.64 -2.44
C TRP A 270 -10.03 -21.49 -1.10
N ARG A 271 -9.96 -20.27 -0.54
CA ARG A 271 -9.31 -20.03 0.76
C ARG A 271 -10.02 -20.72 1.92
N LYS A 272 -11.36 -20.78 1.88
CA LYS A 272 -12.15 -21.52 2.88
C LYS A 272 -11.87 -23.01 2.80
N ALA A 273 -11.78 -23.57 1.58
CA ALA A 273 -11.49 -24.98 1.34
C ALA A 273 -10.02 -25.34 1.57
N ASN A 274 -9.11 -24.38 1.42
CA ASN A 274 -7.66 -24.54 1.51
C ASN A 274 -7.08 -23.54 2.51
N ALA A 275 -7.48 -23.64 3.77
CA ALA A 275 -6.96 -22.77 4.82
C ALA A 275 -5.42 -22.84 4.86
N PRO A 276 -4.73 -21.70 5.03
CA PRO A 276 -3.28 -21.71 5.17
C PRO A 276 -2.89 -22.57 6.38
N PRO A 277 -1.78 -23.30 6.29
CA PRO A 277 -1.32 -24.14 7.39
C PRO A 277 -1.06 -23.30 8.64
N ASP A 278 -1.29 -23.87 9.79
CA ASP A 278 -1.10 -23.21 11.06
C ASP A 278 0.38 -22.85 11.31
N ARG A 279 0.65 -22.16 12.42
CA ARG A 279 2.00 -21.69 12.74
C ARG A 279 2.99 -22.81 13.03
N ASN A 280 2.50 -23.96 13.47
CA ASN A 280 3.31 -25.13 13.83
C ASN A 280 3.55 -26.03 12.62
N ALA A 281 2.96 -25.71 11.47
CA ALA A 281 3.16 -26.45 10.25
C ALA A 281 4.64 -26.49 9.84
N THR A 282 5.05 -27.61 9.29
CA THR A 282 6.41 -27.76 8.77
C THR A 282 6.65 -26.89 7.53
N ALA A 283 7.90 -26.61 7.22
CA ALA A 283 8.26 -25.91 5.97
C ALA A 283 7.73 -26.64 4.73
N ALA A 284 7.73 -27.97 4.75
CA ALA A 284 7.19 -28.80 3.67
C ALA A 284 5.69 -28.55 3.48
N GLN A 285 4.89 -28.56 4.55
CA GLN A 285 3.45 -28.29 4.51
C GLN A 285 3.16 -26.87 4.01
N ARG A 286 3.93 -25.87 4.49
CA ARG A 286 3.80 -24.49 3.99
C ARG A 286 4.16 -24.37 2.51
N ASN A 287 5.20 -25.06 2.05
CA ASN A 287 5.59 -25.05 0.64
C ASN A 287 4.54 -25.74 -0.24
N GLU A 288 4.02 -26.88 0.17
CA GLU A 288 2.95 -27.56 -0.55
C GLU A 288 1.69 -26.69 -0.67
N TRP A 289 1.30 -26.00 0.39
CA TRP A 289 0.17 -25.07 0.35
C TRP A 289 0.40 -23.95 -0.64
N ARG A 290 1.61 -23.34 -0.63
CA ARG A 290 1.96 -22.26 -1.58
C ARG A 290 2.03 -22.74 -3.03
N GLN A 291 2.45 -23.97 -3.27
CA GLN A 291 2.41 -24.55 -4.62
C GLN A 291 0.97 -24.74 -5.09
N ARG A 292 0.07 -25.22 -4.24
CA ARG A 292 -1.36 -25.31 -4.54
C ARG A 292 -1.97 -23.94 -4.80
N GLU A 293 -1.62 -22.94 -4.00
CA GLU A 293 -2.07 -21.56 -4.21
C GLU A 293 -1.60 -20.99 -5.55
N LEU A 294 -0.32 -21.15 -5.89
CA LEU A 294 0.22 -20.71 -7.19
C LEU A 294 -0.46 -21.46 -8.36
N GLN A 295 -0.75 -22.72 -8.21
CA GLN A 295 -1.50 -23.49 -9.20
C GLN A 295 -2.91 -22.95 -9.37
N ALA A 296 -3.62 -22.61 -8.31
CA ALA A 296 -4.93 -21.99 -8.36
C ALA A 296 -4.90 -20.66 -9.12
N TYR A 297 -3.90 -19.79 -8.85
CA TYR A 297 -3.73 -18.55 -9.62
C TYR A 297 -3.55 -18.79 -11.12
N ARG A 298 -2.79 -19.80 -11.52
CA ARG A 298 -2.60 -20.17 -12.92
C ARG A 298 -3.88 -20.67 -13.59
N GLU A 299 -4.69 -21.44 -12.86
CA GLU A 299 -5.99 -21.91 -13.35
C GLU A 299 -6.98 -20.76 -13.50
N TRP A 300 -7.04 -19.86 -12.52
CA TRP A 300 -7.90 -18.68 -12.60
C TRP A 300 -7.48 -17.73 -13.71
N LEU A 301 -6.18 -17.58 -13.99
CA LEU A 301 -5.69 -16.80 -15.13
C LEU A 301 -6.14 -17.32 -16.49
N ARG A 302 -6.62 -18.57 -16.62
CA ARG A 302 -7.27 -19.03 -17.86
C ARG A 302 -8.64 -18.42 -18.04
N ARG A 303 -9.38 -18.17 -16.93
CA ARG A 303 -10.71 -17.58 -16.94
C ARG A 303 -10.67 -16.07 -16.87
N TRP A 304 -9.69 -15.49 -16.17
CA TRP A 304 -9.47 -14.05 -16.03
C TRP A 304 -8.06 -13.66 -16.52
N PRO A 305 -7.79 -13.78 -17.84
CA PRO A 305 -6.42 -13.67 -18.38
C PRO A 305 -5.79 -12.29 -18.20
N GLU A 306 -6.61 -11.24 -18.07
CA GLU A 306 -6.16 -9.85 -17.91
C GLU A 306 -6.26 -9.35 -16.47
N SER A 307 -6.54 -10.24 -15.51
CA SER A 307 -6.63 -9.85 -14.10
C SER A 307 -5.27 -9.45 -13.56
N VAL A 308 -5.06 -8.14 -13.40
CA VAL A 308 -3.87 -7.55 -12.78
C VAL A 308 -3.62 -8.14 -11.40
N GLN A 309 -4.68 -8.33 -10.63
CA GLN A 309 -4.58 -8.91 -9.29
C GLN A 309 -3.98 -10.31 -9.34
N LEU A 310 -4.49 -11.19 -10.20
CA LEU A 310 -3.98 -12.56 -10.33
C LEU A 310 -2.55 -12.60 -10.86
N LEU A 311 -2.22 -11.75 -11.84
CA LEU A 311 -0.85 -11.64 -12.36
C LEU A 311 0.13 -11.27 -11.24
N LEU A 312 -0.20 -10.28 -10.42
CA LEU A 312 0.65 -9.84 -9.31
C LEU A 312 0.74 -10.88 -8.20
N MET A 313 -0.35 -11.58 -7.88
CA MET A 313 -0.35 -12.66 -6.88
C MET A 313 0.49 -13.85 -7.33
N ALA A 314 0.31 -14.28 -8.58
CA ALA A 314 1.10 -15.38 -9.15
C ALA A 314 2.59 -15.02 -9.25
N LEU A 315 2.91 -13.80 -9.69
CA LEU A 315 4.28 -13.27 -9.70
C LEU A 315 4.87 -13.26 -8.27
N GLY A 316 4.07 -12.88 -7.27
CA GLY A 316 4.44 -12.94 -5.85
C GLY A 316 4.78 -14.33 -5.36
N GLY A 317 4.01 -15.33 -5.80
CA GLY A 317 4.28 -16.74 -5.50
C GLY A 317 5.60 -17.23 -6.06
N ILE A 318 5.90 -16.88 -7.32
CA ILE A 318 7.18 -17.22 -7.98
C ILE A 318 8.36 -16.56 -7.25
N ASP A 319 8.28 -15.24 -7.01
CA ASP A 319 9.34 -14.50 -6.35
C ASP A 319 9.64 -15.03 -4.94
N SER A 320 8.60 -15.31 -4.17
CA SER A 320 8.71 -15.93 -2.85
C SER A 320 9.34 -17.33 -2.90
N ARG A 321 9.06 -18.11 -3.94
CA ARG A 321 9.70 -19.42 -4.14
C ARG A 321 11.18 -19.24 -4.42
N LEU A 322 11.57 -18.37 -5.34
CA LEU A 322 12.97 -18.09 -5.67
C LEU A 322 13.77 -17.54 -4.47
N LEU A 323 13.12 -16.80 -3.57
CA LEU A 323 13.75 -16.35 -2.32
C LEU A 323 14.11 -17.52 -1.39
N ARG A 324 13.30 -18.58 -1.37
CA ARG A 324 13.54 -19.77 -0.52
C ARG A 324 14.45 -20.79 -1.15
N GLU A 325 14.47 -20.88 -2.47
CA GLU A 325 15.17 -21.93 -3.25
C GLU A 325 16.41 -21.36 -3.95
N TRP A 326 17.24 -20.65 -3.24
CA TRP A 326 18.44 -20.03 -3.84
C TRP A 326 19.60 -21.05 -4.01
N PRO A 327 20.26 -21.20 -5.20
CA PRO A 327 19.76 -20.74 -6.51
C PRO A 327 18.50 -21.50 -6.92
N GLY A 328 17.50 -20.74 -7.41
CA GLY A 328 16.22 -21.32 -7.81
C GLY A 328 16.13 -21.50 -9.32
N THR A 329 15.05 -22.16 -9.77
CA THR A 329 14.75 -22.34 -11.19
C THR A 329 13.45 -21.67 -11.59
N LEU A 330 13.37 -21.17 -12.82
CA LEU A 330 12.13 -20.72 -13.45
C LEU A 330 11.71 -21.74 -14.50
N SER A 331 10.51 -22.28 -14.34
CA SER A 331 9.89 -23.14 -15.36
C SER A 331 9.46 -22.33 -16.59
N ALA A 332 9.18 -22.99 -17.70
CA ALA A 332 8.61 -22.35 -18.89
C ALA A 332 7.30 -21.59 -18.56
N ALA A 333 6.46 -22.17 -17.70
CA ALA A 333 5.21 -21.55 -17.25
C ALA A 333 5.44 -20.31 -16.36
N ASP A 334 6.54 -20.27 -15.59
CA ASP A 334 6.93 -19.06 -14.82
C ASP A 334 7.40 -17.95 -15.76
N LEU A 335 8.20 -18.29 -16.74
CA LEU A 335 8.69 -17.33 -17.75
C LEU A 335 7.54 -16.77 -18.59
N GLU A 336 6.60 -17.62 -19.00
CA GLU A 336 5.38 -17.19 -19.70
C GLU A 336 4.57 -16.20 -18.83
N LEU A 337 4.42 -16.48 -17.54
CA LEU A 337 3.70 -15.58 -16.62
C LEU A 337 4.42 -14.24 -16.45
N ILE A 338 5.74 -14.23 -16.35
CA ILE A 338 6.55 -13.01 -16.31
C ILE A 338 6.35 -12.21 -17.60
N ASP A 339 6.43 -12.85 -18.77
CA ASP A 339 6.22 -12.20 -20.07
C ASP A 339 4.80 -11.64 -20.22
N ARG A 340 3.79 -12.39 -19.79
CA ARG A 340 2.39 -11.90 -19.75
C ARG A 340 2.23 -10.70 -18.85
N THR A 341 2.87 -10.71 -17.67
CA THR A 341 2.80 -9.58 -16.73
C THR A 341 3.51 -8.36 -17.31
N ALA A 342 4.65 -8.51 -17.95
CA ALA A 342 5.36 -7.44 -18.65
C ALA A 342 4.52 -6.86 -19.80
N ALA A 343 3.91 -7.71 -20.62
CA ALA A 343 3.03 -7.27 -21.71
C ALA A 343 1.74 -6.57 -21.19
N ALA A 344 1.20 -7.06 -20.06
CA ALA A 344 0.06 -6.43 -19.41
C ALA A 344 0.42 -5.07 -18.80
N GLN A 345 1.67 -4.88 -18.36
CA GLN A 345 2.15 -3.63 -17.79
C GLN A 345 2.05 -2.48 -18.81
N GLU A 346 2.38 -2.73 -20.08
CA GLU A 346 2.25 -1.73 -21.14
C GLU A 346 0.81 -1.27 -21.38
N LYS A 347 -0.16 -2.07 -20.96
CA LYS A 347 -1.59 -1.86 -21.18
C LYS A 347 -2.35 -1.45 -19.93
N SER A 348 -1.78 -1.61 -18.75
CA SER A 348 -2.46 -1.37 -17.47
C SER A 348 -1.80 -0.29 -16.63
N PRO A 349 -2.51 0.82 -16.35
CA PRO A 349 -2.04 1.86 -15.43
C PRO A 349 -1.68 1.32 -14.04
N ASP A 350 -2.44 0.34 -13.57
CA ASP A 350 -2.27 -0.20 -12.22
C ASP A 350 -0.97 -1.01 -12.08
N LEU A 351 -0.52 -1.66 -13.17
CA LEU A 351 0.78 -2.36 -13.20
C LEU A 351 1.95 -1.41 -13.33
N VAL A 352 1.78 -0.35 -14.14
CA VAL A 352 2.80 0.70 -14.30
C VAL A 352 3.06 1.42 -12.96
N ALA A 353 1.99 1.67 -12.20
CA ALA A 353 2.08 2.32 -10.89
C ALA A 353 2.44 1.36 -9.76
N HIS A 354 2.74 0.10 -10.06
CA HIS A 354 3.08 -0.90 -9.05
C HIS A 354 4.40 -0.55 -8.34
N TRP A 355 4.41 -0.72 -7.02
CA TRP A 355 5.60 -0.50 -6.21
C TRP A 355 6.03 -1.81 -5.50
N PRO A 356 7.32 -2.19 -5.49
CA PRO A 356 8.42 -1.64 -6.31
C PRO A 356 8.16 -1.86 -7.81
N PRO A 357 8.84 -1.13 -8.71
CA PRO A 357 8.69 -1.32 -10.16
C PRO A 357 8.88 -2.78 -10.56
N LEU A 358 8.02 -3.27 -11.44
CA LEU A 358 8.03 -4.69 -11.84
C LEU A 358 9.33 -5.07 -12.52
N GLU A 359 9.98 -4.12 -13.20
CA GLU A 359 11.28 -4.31 -13.85
C GLU A 359 12.35 -4.75 -12.85
N VAL A 360 12.43 -4.09 -11.69
CA VAL A 360 13.38 -4.46 -10.63
C VAL A 360 13.08 -5.88 -10.12
N ARG A 361 11.80 -6.22 -10.05
CA ARG A 361 11.35 -7.55 -9.63
C ARG A 361 11.69 -8.63 -10.67
N PHE A 362 11.47 -8.35 -11.94
CA PHE A 362 11.86 -9.26 -13.04
C PHE A 362 13.39 -9.46 -13.09
N ALA A 363 14.16 -8.38 -12.97
CA ALA A 363 15.62 -8.43 -12.91
C ALA A 363 16.10 -9.37 -11.79
N ARG A 364 15.53 -9.24 -10.58
CA ARG A 364 15.84 -10.11 -9.44
C ARG A 364 15.52 -11.58 -9.73
N MET A 365 14.36 -11.86 -10.31
CA MET A 365 13.97 -13.23 -10.65
C MET A 365 14.92 -13.85 -11.67
N TYR A 366 15.32 -13.10 -12.71
CA TYR A 366 16.22 -13.60 -13.74
C TYR A 366 17.62 -13.88 -13.18
N VAL A 367 18.15 -13.00 -12.36
CA VAL A 367 19.44 -13.21 -11.69
C VAL A 367 19.41 -14.43 -10.78
N ARG A 368 18.35 -14.59 -9.98
CA ARG A 368 18.20 -15.71 -9.03
C ARG A 368 18.08 -17.06 -9.73
N ALA A 369 17.49 -17.09 -10.91
CA ALA A 369 17.34 -18.28 -11.72
C ALA A 369 18.47 -18.49 -12.75
N GLY A 370 19.40 -17.55 -12.90
CA GLY A 370 20.47 -17.62 -13.87
C GLY A 370 20.00 -17.58 -15.33
N VAL A 371 18.82 -16.99 -15.62
CA VAL A 371 18.22 -16.96 -16.95
C VAL A 371 18.03 -15.54 -17.45
N ARG A 372 18.03 -15.34 -18.77
CA ARG A 372 17.79 -14.02 -19.41
C ARG A 372 18.64 -12.88 -18.83
N LEU A 373 19.86 -13.20 -18.41
CA LEU A 373 20.76 -12.25 -17.74
C LEU A 373 21.05 -11.00 -18.60
N GLN A 374 21.03 -11.13 -19.92
CA GLN A 374 21.22 -10.00 -20.85
C GLN A 374 20.13 -8.91 -20.72
N ARG A 375 18.96 -9.21 -20.14
CA ARG A 375 17.88 -8.23 -19.92
C ARG A 375 18.01 -7.47 -18.60
N VAL A 376 18.85 -7.94 -17.69
CA VAL A 376 18.92 -7.41 -16.32
C VAL A 376 19.34 -5.93 -16.29
N PRO A 377 20.39 -5.48 -17.01
CA PRO A 377 20.79 -4.07 -16.95
C PRO A 377 19.67 -3.12 -17.39
N SER A 378 19.06 -3.39 -18.54
CA SER A 378 17.97 -2.53 -19.06
C SER A 378 16.73 -2.53 -18.15
N LEU A 379 16.40 -3.65 -17.52
CA LEU A 379 15.31 -3.71 -16.54
C LEU A 379 15.59 -2.87 -15.29
N LEU A 380 16.82 -2.91 -14.78
CA LEU A 380 17.19 -2.09 -13.63
C LEU A 380 17.15 -0.59 -13.97
N ASP A 381 17.72 -0.20 -15.13
CA ASP A 381 17.74 1.20 -15.55
C ASP A 381 16.30 1.73 -15.78
N GLU A 382 15.44 0.95 -16.42
CA GLU A 382 14.03 1.31 -16.60
C GLU A 382 13.26 1.40 -15.27
N GLY A 383 13.46 0.44 -14.37
CA GLY A 383 12.82 0.45 -13.05
C GLY A 383 13.23 1.67 -12.22
N LEU A 384 14.51 2.06 -12.25
CA LEU A 384 15.01 3.25 -11.56
C LEU A 384 14.46 4.54 -12.19
N ARG A 385 14.43 4.63 -13.53
CA ARG A 385 13.81 5.74 -14.25
C ARG A 385 12.33 5.92 -13.86
N ARG A 386 11.57 4.83 -13.72
CA ARG A 386 10.18 4.88 -13.25
C ARG A 386 10.05 5.42 -11.85
N ILE A 387 10.99 5.14 -10.95
CA ILE A 387 10.98 5.71 -9.59
C ILE A 387 11.11 7.23 -9.66
N GLU A 388 12.02 7.74 -10.46
CA GLU A 388 12.22 9.20 -10.64
C GLU A 388 10.97 9.88 -11.20
N GLU A 389 10.31 9.26 -12.19
CA GLU A 389 9.04 9.75 -12.71
C GLU A 389 7.91 9.67 -11.67
N MET A 390 7.88 8.59 -10.88
CA MET A 390 6.91 8.47 -9.78
C MET A 390 7.09 9.54 -8.70
N GLU A 391 8.29 10.00 -8.45
CA GLU A 391 8.52 11.13 -7.52
C GLU A 391 8.07 12.46 -8.10
N ARG A 392 8.35 12.68 -9.38
CA ARG A 392 7.97 13.92 -10.06
C ARG A 392 6.44 14.12 -10.11
N TYR A 393 5.68 13.05 -10.30
CA TYR A 393 4.21 13.10 -10.49
C TYR A 393 3.44 12.31 -9.44
N GLY A 394 4.09 11.87 -8.38
CA GLY A 394 3.52 11.03 -7.34
C GLY A 394 2.68 11.76 -6.31
N LEU A 395 2.27 11.03 -5.27
CA LEU A 395 1.67 11.59 -4.07
C LEU A 395 2.59 12.69 -3.54
N SER A 396 2.06 13.91 -3.42
CA SER A 396 2.82 14.96 -2.76
C SER A 396 3.10 14.53 -1.33
N ARG A 397 4.36 14.71 -0.94
CA ARG A 397 4.82 14.42 0.42
C ARG A 397 4.04 15.19 1.49
N GLU A 398 3.38 16.27 1.13
CA GLU A 398 2.65 17.14 2.06
C GLU A 398 1.37 16.49 2.62
N LEU A 399 0.74 15.57 1.86
CA LEU A 399 -0.42 14.79 2.34
C LEU A 399 -0.03 13.58 3.19
N ILE A 400 1.24 13.21 3.16
CA ILE A 400 1.74 12.12 3.97
C ILE A 400 2.20 12.74 5.29
N PRO A 401 1.69 12.30 6.45
CA PRO A 401 2.19 12.76 7.73
C PRO A 401 3.72 12.71 7.78
N GLU A 402 4.34 13.70 8.43
CA GLU A 402 5.80 13.85 8.42
C GLU A 402 6.52 12.57 8.84
N GLU A 403 5.94 11.84 9.79
CA GLU A 403 6.44 10.54 10.26
C GLU A 403 6.37 9.44 9.18
N MET A 404 5.39 9.54 8.29
CA MET A 404 5.26 8.63 7.14
C MET A 404 6.11 9.10 5.95
N ARG A 405 6.44 10.40 5.87
CA ARG A 405 7.34 10.93 4.83
C ARG A 405 8.73 10.33 4.95
N ALA A 406 9.24 10.20 6.16
CA ALA A 406 10.47 9.50 6.42
C ALA A 406 10.42 8.07 5.88
N ARG A 407 9.36 7.31 6.18
CA ARG A 407 9.18 5.94 5.66
C ARG A 407 9.00 5.86 4.14
N THR A 408 8.37 6.85 3.50
CA THR A 408 8.19 6.86 2.03
C THR A 408 9.45 7.30 1.28
N ALA A 409 10.27 8.17 1.88
CA ALA A 409 11.63 8.43 1.39
C ALA A 409 12.47 7.13 1.39
N ASP A 410 12.24 6.27 2.39
CA ASP A 410 12.91 4.97 2.51
C ASP A 410 12.57 4.02 1.37
N TRP A 411 11.36 4.01 0.85
CA TRP A 411 10.98 3.10 -0.23
C TRP A 411 11.78 3.32 -1.51
N ARG A 412 12.08 4.59 -1.85
CA ARG A 412 13.02 4.92 -2.92
C ARG A 412 14.39 4.36 -2.60
N THR A 413 14.93 4.72 -1.45
CA THR A 413 16.23 4.27 -0.97
C THR A 413 16.32 2.75 -0.95
N ILE A 414 15.28 2.08 -0.43
CA ILE A 414 15.18 0.61 -0.42
C ILE A 414 15.23 0.06 -1.86
N THR A 415 14.51 0.65 -2.80
CA THR A 415 14.49 0.15 -4.18
C THR A 415 15.80 0.38 -4.89
N TYR A 416 16.45 1.55 -4.70
CA TYR A 416 17.80 1.80 -5.23
C TYR A 416 18.81 0.79 -4.68
N ARG A 417 18.75 0.49 -3.37
CA ARG A 417 19.59 -0.54 -2.74
C ARG A 417 19.31 -1.93 -3.27
N GLN A 418 18.03 -2.29 -3.42
CA GLN A 418 17.66 -3.56 -4.06
C GLN A 418 18.22 -3.66 -5.50
N ALA A 419 18.15 -2.59 -6.27
CA ALA A 419 18.73 -2.56 -7.62
C ALA A 419 20.25 -2.72 -7.59
N GLU A 420 20.96 -2.09 -6.65
CA GLU A 420 22.41 -2.28 -6.45
C GLU A 420 22.74 -3.73 -6.08
N GLU A 421 21.98 -4.33 -5.18
CA GLU A 421 22.15 -5.74 -4.80
C GLU A 421 21.94 -6.68 -5.97
N ILE A 422 20.89 -6.47 -6.76
CA ILE A 422 20.61 -7.25 -7.97
C ILE A 422 21.74 -7.05 -9.00
N ARG A 423 22.26 -5.82 -9.12
CA ARG A 423 23.39 -5.52 -10.02
C ARG A 423 24.66 -6.25 -9.60
N ALA A 424 24.97 -6.32 -8.30
CA ALA A 424 26.10 -7.09 -7.80
C ALA A 424 25.93 -8.59 -8.06
N ASP A 425 24.76 -9.14 -7.81
CA ASP A 425 24.44 -10.55 -8.09
C ASP A 425 24.50 -10.85 -9.61
N TYR A 426 24.04 -9.92 -10.45
CA TYR A 426 24.16 -10.01 -11.92
C TYR A 426 25.62 -10.04 -12.37
N LEU A 427 26.45 -9.13 -11.86
CA LEU A 427 27.87 -9.06 -12.21
C LEU A 427 28.62 -10.36 -11.88
N LEU A 428 28.30 -10.95 -10.72
CA LEU A 428 28.80 -12.28 -10.36
C LEU A 428 28.29 -13.38 -11.30
N ALA A 429 27.01 -13.34 -11.67
CA ALA A 429 26.41 -14.34 -12.55
C ALA A 429 26.95 -14.31 -13.98
N VAL A 430 27.48 -13.15 -14.44
CA VAL A 430 28.13 -13.00 -15.77
C VAL A 430 29.67 -12.96 -15.68
N ASN A 431 30.24 -13.41 -14.56
CA ASN A 431 31.66 -13.51 -14.28
C ASN A 431 32.44 -12.17 -14.37
N ARG A 432 31.76 -11.04 -14.08
CA ARG A 432 32.42 -9.72 -13.96
C ARG A 432 32.82 -9.48 -12.50
N VAL A 433 33.75 -10.32 -11.99
CA VAL A 433 34.07 -10.39 -10.56
C VAL A 433 34.68 -9.08 -10.05
N ALA A 434 35.57 -8.42 -10.83
CA ALA A 434 36.18 -7.16 -10.43
C ALA A 434 35.14 -6.02 -10.23
N ASP A 435 34.18 -5.93 -11.15
CA ASP A 435 33.10 -4.93 -11.05
C ASP A 435 32.15 -5.22 -9.87
N ALA A 436 31.83 -6.49 -9.65
CA ALA A 436 31.06 -6.92 -8.50
C ALA A 436 31.77 -6.57 -7.19
N LYS A 437 33.10 -6.81 -7.12
CA LYS A 437 33.90 -6.46 -5.94
C LYS A 437 33.86 -4.97 -5.64
N ALA A 438 34.10 -4.13 -6.63
CA ALA A 438 34.06 -2.68 -6.48
C ALA A 438 32.72 -2.19 -5.93
N LEU A 439 31.61 -2.69 -6.48
CA LEU A 439 30.27 -2.35 -6.01
C LEU A 439 30.00 -2.82 -4.57
N VAL A 440 30.41 -4.05 -4.24
CA VAL A 440 30.25 -4.63 -2.90
C VAL A 440 31.07 -3.86 -1.87
N GLU A 441 32.31 -3.53 -2.18
CA GLU A 441 33.20 -2.77 -1.29
C GLU A 441 32.66 -1.34 -1.06
N GLN A 442 32.17 -0.68 -2.11
CA GLN A 442 31.51 0.60 -1.99
C GLN A 442 30.29 0.54 -1.06
N ALA A 443 29.46 -0.50 -1.19
CA ALA A 443 28.30 -0.69 -0.34
C ALA A 443 28.68 -0.96 1.12
N LEU A 444 29.69 -1.77 1.36
CA LEU A 444 30.20 -2.08 2.71
C LEU A 444 30.91 -0.90 3.38
N ALA A 445 31.46 0.05 2.61
CA ALA A 445 32.07 1.27 3.12
C ALA A 445 31.05 2.30 3.64
N ARG A 446 29.78 2.16 3.29
CA ARG A 446 28.71 3.06 3.79
C ARG A 446 28.57 2.96 5.31
N PRO A 447 28.34 4.09 6.00
CA PRO A 447 28.04 4.06 7.44
C PRO A 447 26.86 3.14 7.73
N VAL A 448 26.92 2.43 8.84
CA VAL A 448 25.76 1.67 9.35
C VAL A 448 24.75 2.68 9.89
N SER A 449 23.58 2.78 9.27
CA SER A 449 22.51 3.64 9.76
C SER A 449 21.91 3.06 11.03
N PRO A 450 21.60 3.89 12.03
CA PRO A 450 20.84 3.46 13.21
C PRO A 450 19.37 3.16 12.89
N ASP A 451 18.85 3.65 11.76
CA ASP A 451 17.49 3.37 11.31
C ASP A 451 17.46 2.02 10.59
N PRO A 452 16.68 1.02 11.09
CA PRO A 452 16.49 -0.24 10.38
C PRO A 452 15.91 -0.06 8.96
N ALA A 453 15.15 1.00 8.74
CA ALA A 453 14.61 1.33 7.42
C ALA A 453 15.69 1.85 6.47
N ASP A 454 16.70 2.54 6.99
CA ASP A 454 17.93 2.89 6.27
C ASP A 454 18.89 1.69 6.14
N GLY A 455 18.56 0.57 6.77
CA GLY A 455 19.43 -0.59 6.89
C GLY A 455 19.92 -1.08 5.55
N VAL A 456 21.19 -0.76 5.26
CA VAL A 456 22.00 -1.64 4.44
C VAL A 456 21.94 -2.98 5.14
N ASP A 457 21.29 -3.98 4.55
CA ASP A 457 21.44 -5.36 5.04
C ASP A 457 22.91 -5.75 4.85
N ARG A 458 23.71 -5.36 5.85
CA ARG A 458 25.14 -5.60 5.85
C ARG A 458 25.45 -7.09 5.71
N GLY A 459 24.57 -7.94 6.27
CA GLY A 459 24.65 -9.38 6.10
C GLY A 459 24.50 -9.79 4.63
N ALA A 460 23.55 -9.21 3.90
CA ALA A 460 23.39 -9.46 2.48
C ALA A 460 24.62 -9.03 1.65
N TRP A 461 25.23 -7.89 1.98
CA TRP A 461 26.46 -7.43 1.32
C TRP A 461 27.67 -8.28 1.68
N LEU A 462 27.77 -8.75 2.93
CA LEU A 462 28.82 -9.68 3.34
C LEU A 462 28.70 -11.03 2.63
N ARG A 463 27.48 -11.54 2.40
CA ARG A 463 27.26 -12.74 1.58
C ARG A 463 27.74 -12.54 0.13
N ARG A 464 27.52 -11.36 -0.45
CA ARG A 464 28.04 -11.02 -1.78
C ARG A 464 29.56 -10.91 -1.77
N ARG A 465 30.15 -10.34 -0.71
CA ARG A 465 31.61 -10.29 -0.56
C ARG A 465 32.23 -11.68 -0.44
N ALA A 466 31.53 -12.60 0.26
CA ALA A 466 31.96 -14.00 0.30
C ALA A 466 31.95 -14.65 -1.10
N ARG A 467 30.91 -14.41 -1.90
CA ARG A 467 30.85 -14.93 -3.28
C ARG A 467 31.90 -14.31 -4.20
N VAL A 468 32.28 -13.06 -3.98
CA VAL A 468 33.42 -12.44 -4.67
C VAL A 468 34.70 -13.15 -4.28
N ALA A 469 34.95 -13.39 -2.99
CA ALA A 469 36.17 -14.10 -2.53
C ALA A 469 36.23 -15.53 -3.09
N ASP A 470 35.09 -16.24 -3.08
CA ASP A 470 35.00 -17.58 -3.70
C ASP A 470 35.36 -17.56 -5.20
N ALA A 471 34.82 -16.60 -5.93
CA ALA A 471 35.15 -16.41 -7.38
C ALA A 471 36.62 -16.01 -7.63
N GLU A 472 37.29 -15.42 -6.63
CA GLU A 472 38.73 -15.12 -6.63
C GLU A 472 39.57 -16.34 -6.19
N GLY A 473 38.96 -17.45 -5.76
CA GLY A 473 39.63 -18.64 -5.24
C GLY A 473 40.02 -18.53 -3.74
N ASP A 474 39.62 -17.47 -3.07
CA ASP A 474 39.87 -17.25 -1.63
C ASP A 474 38.78 -17.90 -0.76
N VAL A 475 38.84 -19.21 -0.59
CA VAL A 475 37.91 -20.00 0.21
C VAL A 475 37.90 -19.56 1.68
N ALA A 476 39.06 -19.23 2.24
CA ALA A 476 39.19 -18.81 3.63
C ALA A 476 38.50 -17.45 3.86
N GLY A 477 38.72 -16.49 2.95
CA GLY A 477 38.03 -15.20 2.96
C GLY A 477 36.53 -15.34 2.74
N ALA A 478 36.09 -16.22 1.84
CA ALA A 478 34.69 -16.51 1.63
C ALA A 478 33.99 -17.02 2.91
N LEU A 479 34.59 -18.00 3.60
CA LEU A 479 34.09 -18.53 4.87
C LEU A 479 34.03 -17.44 5.96
N ALA A 480 35.06 -16.59 6.06
CA ALA A 480 35.08 -15.49 7.02
C ALA A 480 33.94 -14.47 6.76
N HIS A 481 33.72 -14.10 5.51
CA HIS A 481 32.64 -13.18 5.13
C HIS A 481 31.24 -13.81 5.31
N TYR A 482 31.08 -15.09 4.99
CA TYR A 482 29.85 -15.81 5.28
C TYR A 482 29.56 -15.87 6.78
N GLN A 483 30.58 -16.18 7.61
CA GLN A 483 30.42 -16.19 9.06
C GLN A 483 30.02 -14.81 9.59
N ALA A 484 30.70 -13.75 9.14
CA ALA A 484 30.36 -12.38 9.52
C ALA A 484 28.95 -11.97 9.09
N SER A 485 28.44 -12.52 7.98
CA SER A 485 27.07 -12.24 7.51
C SER A 485 25.99 -12.80 8.43
N LEU A 486 26.31 -13.74 9.29
CA LEU A 486 25.41 -14.38 10.24
C LEU A 486 25.47 -13.74 11.64
N ALA A 487 26.26 -12.68 11.80
CA ALA A 487 26.40 -11.97 13.07
C ALA A 487 25.02 -11.46 13.57
N GLY A 488 24.69 -11.78 14.82
CA GLY A 488 23.43 -11.35 15.44
C GLY A 488 22.19 -12.16 15.06
N ILE A 489 22.31 -13.16 14.20
CA ILE A 489 21.20 -14.05 13.86
C ILE A 489 21.01 -15.08 14.99
N GLY A 490 19.80 -15.15 15.55
CA GLY A 490 19.46 -16.08 16.63
C GLY A 490 19.58 -17.55 16.21
N LYS A 491 20.13 -18.41 17.11
CA LYS A 491 20.34 -19.84 16.84
C LYS A 491 19.09 -20.57 16.32
N GLY A 492 17.92 -20.27 16.89
CA GLY A 492 16.66 -20.89 16.48
C GLY A 492 16.25 -20.57 15.04
N TRP A 493 16.66 -19.40 14.52
CA TRP A 493 16.38 -19.02 13.14
C TRP A 493 17.29 -19.73 12.13
N LEU A 494 18.57 -19.92 12.48
CA LEU A 494 19.54 -20.64 11.66
C LEU A 494 19.17 -22.12 11.42
N THR A 495 18.50 -22.72 12.39
CA THR A 495 17.99 -24.08 12.30
C THR A 495 16.55 -24.16 11.74
N SER A 496 15.91 -23.02 11.55
CA SER A 496 14.54 -22.97 11.02
C SER A 496 14.49 -23.48 9.59
N PRO A 497 13.55 -24.36 9.27
CA PRO A 497 13.28 -24.78 7.90
C PRO A 497 12.87 -23.63 6.96
N ASP A 498 12.47 -22.48 7.54
CA ASP A 498 12.08 -21.26 6.83
C ASP A 498 13.24 -20.28 6.63
N ALA A 499 14.46 -20.61 7.06
CA ALA A 499 15.64 -19.80 6.77
C ALA A 499 15.73 -19.53 5.27
N ALA A 500 15.93 -18.26 4.91
CA ALA A 500 16.00 -17.86 3.50
C ALA A 500 17.01 -18.71 2.73
N GLY A 501 16.75 -18.94 1.45
CA GLY A 501 17.60 -19.78 0.60
C GLY A 501 19.08 -19.38 0.64
N GLU A 502 19.39 -18.08 0.75
CA GLU A 502 20.76 -17.57 0.88
C GLU A 502 21.48 -18.10 2.14
N LEU A 503 20.77 -18.25 3.26
CA LEU A 503 21.36 -18.76 4.49
C LEU A 503 21.57 -20.27 4.46
N ARG A 504 20.68 -20.99 3.76
CA ARG A 504 20.94 -22.42 3.46
C ARG A 504 22.13 -22.58 2.56
N ALA A 505 22.35 -21.66 1.61
CA ALA A 505 23.52 -21.65 0.75
C ALA A 505 24.82 -21.44 1.57
N VAL A 506 24.81 -20.53 2.57
CA VAL A 506 25.92 -20.35 3.50
C VAL A 506 26.26 -21.63 4.23
N ARG A 507 25.23 -22.33 4.76
CA ARG A 507 25.43 -23.63 5.43
C ARG A 507 25.97 -24.68 4.48
N ALA A 508 25.41 -24.78 3.27
CA ALA A 508 25.88 -25.71 2.26
C ALA A 508 27.35 -25.43 1.86
N TYR A 509 27.71 -24.16 1.73
CA TYR A 509 29.08 -23.76 1.43
C TYR A 509 30.05 -24.16 2.56
N TYR A 510 29.68 -23.92 3.82
CA TYR A 510 30.48 -24.31 4.99
C TYR A 510 30.72 -25.82 5.01
N LEU A 511 29.67 -26.63 4.78
CA LEU A 511 29.78 -28.10 4.77
C LEU A 511 30.64 -28.60 3.58
N ALA A 512 30.54 -27.97 2.43
CA ALA A 512 31.33 -28.34 1.24
C ALA A 512 32.83 -28.06 1.41
N HIS A 513 33.20 -27.17 2.32
CA HIS A 513 34.60 -26.77 2.57
C HIS A 513 35.14 -27.27 3.92
N GLY A 514 34.73 -28.45 4.33
CA GLY A 514 35.32 -29.18 5.47
C GLY A 514 34.65 -28.96 6.82
N GLY A 515 33.60 -28.16 6.88
CA GLY A 515 32.79 -28.00 8.10
C GLY A 515 31.84 -29.20 8.29
N THR A 516 31.39 -29.41 9.51
CA THR A 516 30.40 -30.44 9.86
C THR A 516 29.10 -29.85 10.37
N GLU A 517 28.00 -30.61 10.27
CA GLU A 517 26.69 -30.21 10.81
C GLU A 517 26.73 -29.92 12.32
N GLN A 518 27.51 -30.70 13.04
CA GLN A 518 27.64 -30.57 14.51
C GLN A 518 28.38 -29.28 14.88
N GLU A 519 29.38 -28.88 14.11
CA GLU A 519 30.20 -27.70 14.34
C GLU A 519 29.57 -26.41 13.79
N PHE A 520 28.60 -26.50 12.88
CA PHE A 520 28.01 -25.32 12.22
C PHE A 520 27.46 -24.32 13.21
N ALA A 521 26.72 -24.77 14.23
CA ALA A 521 26.18 -23.89 15.26
C ALA A 521 27.25 -23.18 16.08
N GLU A 522 28.37 -23.86 16.37
CA GLU A 522 29.52 -23.29 17.06
C GLU A 522 30.27 -22.30 16.15
N TRP A 523 30.45 -22.65 14.88
CA TRP A 523 31.02 -21.76 13.88
C TRP A 523 30.25 -20.47 13.76
N VAL A 524 28.92 -20.54 13.71
CA VAL A 524 28.05 -19.35 13.71
C VAL A 524 28.17 -18.55 15.01
N ALA A 525 28.27 -19.23 16.17
CA ALA A 525 28.39 -18.56 17.45
C ALA A 525 29.72 -17.78 17.61
N LYS A 526 30.75 -18.13 16.84
CA LYS A 526 32.03 -17.42 16.74
C LYS A 526 32.00 -16.26 15.74
N ALA A 527 30.86 -15.97 15.10
CA ALA A 527 30.74 -14.81 14.22
C ALA A 527 31.08 -13.51 14.98
N PRO A 528 31.81 -12.58 14.35
CA PRO A 528 32.12 -11.30 14.99
C PRO A 528 30.81 -10.60 15.42
N ALA A 529 30.86 -9.89 16.56
CA ALA A 529 29.68 -9.15 16.98
C ALA A 529 29.20 -8.22 15.87
N PRO A 530 27.87 -8.11 15.66
CA PRO A 530 27.34 -7.22 14.64
C PRO A 530 27.82 -5.79 14.91
N GLN A 531 28.28 -5.09 13.87
CA GLN A 531 28.59 -3.67 14.01
C GLN A 531 27.27 -2.96 14.37
N ARG A 532 27.16 -2.56 15.64
CA ARG A 532 26.02 -1.73 16.06
C ARG A 532 26.23 -0.32 15.49
N PRO A 533 25.19 0.28 14.92
CA PRO A 533 25.26 1.70 14.57
C PRO A 533 25.61 2.49 15.83
N ALA A 534 26.41 3.54 15.65
CA ALA A 534 26.58 4.52 16.72
C ALA A 534 25.18 4.95 17.15
N THR A 535 24.91 4.91 18.46
CA THR A 535 23.58 5.25 19.01
C THR A 535 23.24 6.68 18.57
N THR A 536 22.43 6.81 17.54
CA THR A 536 21.86 8.12 17.19
C THR A 536 20.90 8.50 18.31
N PRO A 537 21.00 9.71 18.87
CA PRO A 537 20.03 10.16 19.85
C PRO A 537 18.62 10.01 19.28
N ILE A 538 17.72 9.42 20.04
CA ILE A 538 16.31 9.31 19.63
C ILE A 538 15.75 10.72 19.53
N ALA A 539 15.40 11.13 18.31
CA ALA A 539 14.84 12.45 18.07
C ALA A 539 13.35 12.47 18.47
N PHE A 540 13.01 13.34 19.41
CA PHE A 540 11.64 13.66 19.75
C PHE A 540 11.21 14.87 18.92
N VAL A 541 10.42 14.60 17.88
CA VAL A 541 10.21 15.55 16.77
C VAL A 541 8.97 16.43 16.90
N LYS A 542 7.99 16.02 17.71
CA LYS A 542 6.70 16.73 17.79
C LYS A 542 6.02 16.51 19.15
N ALA A 543 5.29 17.52 19.63
CA ALA A 543 4.43 17.36 20.79
C ALA A 543 3.31 16.36 20.49
N ALA A 544 3.07 15.40 21.37
CA ALA A 544 1.91 14.54 21.30
C ALA A 544 0.64 15.38 21.54
N PRO A 545 -0.42 15.21 20.74
CA PRO A 545 -1.65 15.97 20.92
C PRO A 545 -2.41 15.55 22.18
N GLU A 546 -3.27 16.41 22.69
CA GLU A 546 -4.15 16.09 23.80
C GLU A 546 -5.14 14.98 23.43
N PHE A 547 -5.30 14.03 24.33
CA PHE A 547 -6.26 12.96 24.22
C PHE A 547 -6.80 12.55 25.59
N SER A 548 -7.95 11.87 25.59
CA SER A 548 -8.48 11.19 26.75
C SER A 548 -9.20 9.93 26.28
N ALA A 549 -8.78 8.76 26.77
CA ALA A 549 -9.38 7.47 26.44
C ALA A 549 -9.20 6.45 27.56
N ALA A 550 -10.22 5.63 27.79
CA ALA A 550 -10.12 4.52 28.74
C ALA A 550 -9.51 3.28 28.08
N ASP A 551 -8.65 2.57 28.80
CA ASP A 551 -8.23 1.23 28.42
C ASP A 551 -9.31 0.18 28.79
N LEU A 552 -9.07 -1.06 28.41
CA LEU A 552 -10.01 -2.16 28.67
C LEU A 552 -10.21 -2.47 30.18
N SER A 553 -9.33 -1.97 31.05
CA SER A 553 -9.50 -2.06 32.49
C SER A 553 -10.34 -0.91 33.10
N GLY A 554 -10.69 0.08 32.29
CA GLY A 554 -11.39 1.29 32.70
C GLY A 554 -10.47 2.42 33.17
N ARG A 555 -9.15 2.25 33.16
CA ARG A 555 -8.20 3.32 33.48
C ARG A 555 -8.19 4.35 32.35
N VAL A 556 -8.39 5.63 32.72
CA VAL A 556 -8.33 6.74 31.79
C VAL A 556 -6.88 7.17 31.56
N TRP A 557 -6.48 7.22 30.29
CA TRP A 557 -5.20 7.71 29.81
C TRP A 557 -5.37 9.07 29.14
N THR A 558 -4.49 9.99 29.45
CA THR A 558 -4.44 11.35 28.89
C THR A 558 -3.00 11.70 28.56
N LEU A 559 -2.77 12.75 27.76
CA LEU A 559 -1.39 13.25 27.58
C LEU A 559 -0.74 13.63 28.92
N ALA A 560 -1.51 14.20 29.85
CA ALA A 560 -1.03 14.52 31.19
C ALA A 560 -0.55 13.27 31.94
N SER A 561 -1.21 12.11 31.75
CA SER A 561 -0.81 10.85 32.38
C SER A 561 0.48 10.24 31.79
N LEU A 562 0.89 10.71 30.60
CA LEU A 562 2.14 10.31 29.96
C LEU A 562 3.32 11.19 30.40
N LYS A 563 3.07 12.46 30.75
CA LYS A 563 4.12 13.40 31.18
C LYS A 563 4.81 12.91 32.46
N GLY A 564 6.09 13.23 32.58
CA GLY A 564 6.93 12.79 33.68
C GLY A 564 7.47 11.36 33.54
N LYS A 565 7.09 10.64 32.49
CA LYS A 565 7.54 9.26 32.22
C LYS A 565 7.91 9.09 30.76
N VAL A 566 8.82 8.16 30.49
CA VAL A 566 9.01 7.67 29.12
C VAL A 566 7.96 6.60 28.85
N THR A 567 7.16 6.80 27.79
CA THR A 567 6.08 5.89 27.43
C THR A 567 6.41 5.18 26.12
N PHE A 568 6.43 3.84 26.12
CA PHE A 568 6.44 3.03 24.93
C PHE A 568 5.00 2.86 24.44
N VAL A 569 4.72 3.22 23.20
CA VAL A 569 3.39 3.14 22.58
C VAL A 569 3.44 2.17 21.40
N ASN A 570 2.51 1.20 21.35
CA ASN A 570 2.40 0.23 20.26
C ASN A 570 0.98 0.23 19.66
N TYR A 571 0.88 0.12 18.34
CA TYR A 571 -0.37 -0.02 17.60
C TYR A 571 -0.46 -1.38 16.94
N TRP A 572 -1.60 -2.04 17.10
CA TRP A 572 -1.80 -3.42 16.68
C TRP A 572 -3.27 -3.77 16.43
N ALA A 573 -3.53 -5.00 15.94
CA ALA A 573 -4.87 -5.59 15.86
C ALA A 573 -4.77 -7.13 15.93
N THR A 574 -5.86 -7.79 16.34
CA THR A 574 -5.94 -9.26 16.44
C THR A 574 -5.77 -9.95 15.08
N TRP A 575 -6.26 -9.33 14.02
CA TRP A 575 -6.15 -9.81 12.63
C TRP A 575 -4.77 -9.56 11.99
N CYS A 576 -3.91 -8.76 12.62
CA CYS A 576 -2.59 -8.43 12.11
C CYS A 576 -1.57 -9.54 12.47
N GLY A 577 -1.12 -10.31 11.49
CA GLY A 577 -0.14 -11.39 11.67
C GLY A 577 1.18 -10.95 12.30
N PRO A 578 1.88 -9.93 11.73
CA PRO A 578 3.10 -9.39 12.32
C PRO A 578 2.92 -8.86 13.74
N CYS A 579 1.79 -8.19 14.04
CA CYS A 579 1.49 -7.69 15.39
C CYS A 579 1.43 -8.83 16.42
N ARG A 580 0.76 -9.91 16.05
CA ARG A 580 0.66 -11.09 16.91
C ARG A 580 2.02 -11.73 17.17
N ALA A 581 2.98 -11.59 16.26
CA ALA A 581 4.35 -12.06 16.47
C ALA A 581 5.10 -11.19 17.48
N GLU A 582 4.79 -9.89 17.60
CA GLU A 582 5.36 -8.98 18.59
C GLU A 582 4.79 -9.18 20.02
N HIS A 583 3.55 -9.68 20.16
CA HIS A 583 2.85 -9.71 21.45
C HIS A 583 3.58 -10.43 22.58
N PRO A 584 4.25 -11.57 22.39
CA PRO A 584 5.04 -12.18 23.47
C PRO A 584 6.12 -11.23 24.01
N GLY A 585 6.85 -10.55 23.11
CA GLY A 585 7.86 -9.56 23.50
C GLY A 585 7.26 -8.32 24.14
N LEU A 586 6.08 -7.86 23.66
CA LEU A 586 5.35 -6.76 24.30
C LEU A 586 4.90 -7.12 25.71
N GLN A 587 4.45 -8.36 25.94
CA GLN A 587 4.10 -8.81 27.28
C GLN A 587 5.35 -8.90 28.19
N GLU A 588 6.47 -9.34 27.65
CA GLU A 588 7.74 -9.34 28.40
C GLU A 588 8.19 -7.91 28.73
N LEU A 589 8.14 -6.99 27.75
CA LEU A 589 8.42 -5.57 27.96
C LEU A 589 7.52 -4.99 29.06
N PHE A 590 6.21 -5.23 28.97
CA PHE A 590 5.27 -4.77 29.99
C PHE A 590 5.61 -5.32 31.38
N ASN A 591 5.92 -6.61 31.50
CA ASN A 591 6.29 -7.21 32.78
C ASN A 591 7.53 -6.58 33.42
N ARG A 592 8.47 -6.09 32.57
CA ARG A 592 9.70 -5.43 33.06
C ARG A 592 9.50 -3.96 33.43
N VAL A 593 8.50 -3.29 32.85
CA VAL A 593 8.24 -1.85 33.10
C VAL A 593 7.03 -1.57 33.99
N LYS A 594 6.14 -2.55 34.19
CA LYS A 594 4.97 -2.37 35.07
C LYS A 594 5.41 -2.01 36.50
N GLY A 595 4.68 -1.03 37.07
CA GLY A 595 4.97 -0.57 38.44
C GLY A 595 6.12 0.43 38.56
N ARG A 596 6.82 0.74 37.48
CA ARG A 596 7.90 1.76 37.50
C ARG A 596 7.29 3.17 37.54
N SER A 597 8.01 4.10 38.14
CA SER A 597 7.63 5.52 38.24
C SER A 597 8.09 6.36 37.05
N ASP A 598 9.13 5.90 36.33
CA ASP A 598 9.86 6.63 35.28
C ASP A 598 9.59 6.15 33.86
N VAL A 599 9.09 4.92 33.70
CA VAL A 599 8.79 4.28 32.41
C VAL A 599 7.40 3.65 32.45
N GLN A 600 6.69 3.66 31.34
CA GLN A 600 5.41 2.97 31.20
C GLN A 600 5.16 2.49 29.76
N MET A 601 4.16 1.66 29.58
CA MET A 601 3.75 1.13 28.29
C MET A 601 2.25 1.34 28.08
N LEU A 602 1.87 1.65 26.86
CA LEU A 602 0.49 1.81 26.41
C LEU A 602 0.33 1.20 25.03
N THR A 603 -0.77 0.48 24.79
CA THR A 603 -1.05 -0.04 23.46
C THR A 603 -2.41 0.41 22.95
N PHE A 604 -2.54 0.51 21.63
CA PHE A 604 -3.80 0.81 20.93
C PHE A 604 -4.16 -0.38 20.03
N SER A 605 -5.35 -0.92 20.26
CA SER A 605 -5.94 -1.89 19.35
C SER A 605 -6.83 -1.18 18.33
N LEU A 606 -6.65 -1.56 17.06
CA LEU A 606 -7.47 -1.10 15.95
C LEU A 606 -8.65 -2.03 15.66
N ASP A 607 -8.89 -3.01 16.53
CA ASP A 607 -10.01 -3.93 16.43
C ASP A 607 -11.34 -3.21 16.62
N GLU A 608 -12.32 -3.52 15.78
CA GLU A 608 -13.66 -2.98 15.87
C GLU A 608 -14.53 -3.77 16.87
N ASP A 609 -14.27 -5.09 16.99
CA ASP A 609 -15.00 -5.99 17.90
C ASP A 609 -14.30 -6.08 19.27
N ALA A 610 -14.98 -5.53 20.29
CA ALA A 610 -14.49 -5.57 21.67
C ALA A 610 -14.50 -6.97 22.28
N ALA A 611 -15.46 -7.82 21.89
CA ALA A 611 -15.59 -9.18 22.43
C ALA A 611 -14.47 -10.07 21.87
N GLU A 612 -14.17 -9.96 20.59
CA GLU A 612 -13.07 -10.67 19.94
C GLU A 612 -11.73 -10.26 20.56
N LEU A 613 -11.50 -8.97 20.73
CA LEU A 613 -10.30 -8.42 21.36
C LEU A 613 -10.12 -8.97 22.78
N SER A 614 -11.17 -8.91 23.59
CA SER A 614 -11.15 -9.39 24.98
C SER A 614 -10.89 -10.90 25.06
N ARG A 615 -11.53 -11.69 24.20
CA ARG A 615 -11.30 -13.12 24.08
C ARG A 615 -9.84 -13.42 23.73
N TYR A 616 -9.29 -12.75 22.70
CA TYR A 616 -7.90 -12.92 22.28
C TYR A 616 -6.91 -12.64 23.41
N LEU A 617 -7.05 -11.53 24.13
CA LEU A 617 -6.17 -11.17 25.24
C LEU A 617 -6.22 -12.23 26.35
N LYS A 618 -7.43 -12.68 26.69
CA LYS A 618 -7.64 -13.71 27.72
C LYS A 618 -7.03 -15.06 27.33
N GLU A 619 -7.29 -15.51 26.11
CA GLU A 619 -6.74 -16.79 25.60
C GLU A 619 -5.21 -16.83 25.54
N LYS A 620 -4.61 -15.67 25.28
CA LYS A 620 -3.13 -15.54 25.18
C LYS A 620 -2.48 -15.15 26.50
N GLY A 621 -3.26 -14.79 27.53
CA GLY A 621 -2.73 -14.36 28.82
C GLY A 621 -2.05 -12.99 28.78
N TYR A 622 -2.40 -12.12 27.83
CA TYR A 622 -1.83 -10.77 27.74
C TYR A 622 -2.52 -9.79 28.69
N THR A 623 -1.70 -9.02 29.41
CA THR A 623 -2.14 -8.12 30.49
C THR A 623 -1.64 -6.68 30.33
N PHE A 624 -0.96 -6.36 29.24
CA PHE A 624 -0.57 -4.99 28.94
C PHE A 624 -1.78 -4.10 28.69
N PRO A 625 -1.72 -2.78 28.99
CA PRO A 625 -2.85 -1.87 28.82
C PRO A 625 -3.21 -1.69 27.35
N VAL A 626 -4.50 -1.77 27.04
CA VAL A 626 -5.01 -1.66 25.67
C VAL A 626 -6.13 -0.62 25.58
N ILE A 627 -5.95 0.43 24.83
CA ILE A 627 -7.01 1.34 24.42
C ILE A 627 -7.57 0.86 23.07
N ARG A 628 -8.88 0.60 23.02
CA ARG A 628 -9.57 0.26 21.78
C ARG A 628 -10.18 1.53 21.17
N SER A 629 -9.36 2.27 20.42
CA SER A 629 -9.83 3.47 19.73
C SER A 629 -8.92 3.79 18.54
N ARG A 630 -9.43 3.50 17.34
CA ARG A 630 -8.76 3.90 16.10
C ARG A 630 -8.70 5.42 15.97
N GLU A 631 -9.76 6.13 16.33
CA GLU A 631 -9.83 7.59 16.26
C GLU A 631 -8.72 8.25 17.07
N VAL A 632 -8.55 7.81 18.32
CA VAL A 632 -7.49 8.34 19.20
C VAL A 632 -6.11 7.95 18.67
N ALA A 633 -5.94 6.71 18.17
CA ALA A 633 -4.69 6.26 17.57
C ALA A 633 -4.31 7.11 16.35
N ASP A 634 -5.22 7.31 15.41
CA ASP A 634 -5.01 8.11 14.19
C ASP A 634 -4.64 9.57 14.53
N LYS A 635 -5.22 10.12 15.60
CA LYS A 635 -4.98 11.49 16.05
C LYS A 635 -3.63 11.65 16.75
N LEU A 636 -3.24 10.67 17.57
CA LEU A 636 -2.00 10.73 18.36
C LEU A 636 -0.77 10.51 17.51
N PHE A 637 -0.79 9.48 16.69
CA PHE A 637 0.36 9.05 15.88
C PHE A 637 -0.15 8.56 14.53
N PRO A 638 -0.14 9.40 13.49
CA PRO A 638 -0.43 8.94 12.15
C PRO A 638 0.53 7.81 11.77
N TYR A 639 -0.03 6.67 11.39
CA TYR A 639 0.74 5.46 11.06
C TYR A 639 0.36 4.96 9.66
N GLY A 640 1.32 4.39 8.94
CA GLY A 640 1.11 3.86 7.58
C GLY A 640 0.76 2.38 7.54
N GLY A 641 0.75 1.74 8.70
CA GLY A 641 0.49 0.31 8.86
C GLY A 641 0.80 -0.14 10.27
N ILE A 642 0.39 -1.36 10.62
CA ILE A 642 0.65 -1.99 11.91
C ILE A 642 1.46 -3.29 11.71
N PRO A 643 2.32 -3.67 12.68
CA PRO A 643 2.58 -2.99 13.96
C PRO A 643 3.30 -1.65 13.79
N ALA A 644 3.03 -0.70 14.68
CA ALA A 644 3.74 0.58 14.74
C ALA A 644 4.08 0.93 16.20
N ASN A 645 5.32 1.36 16.43
CA ASN A 645 5.82 1.66 17.76
C ASN A 645 6.35 3.09 17.81
N PHE A 646 6.15 3.77 18.93
CA PHE A 646 6.57 5.15 19.18
C PHE A 646 7.02 5.30 20.62
N LEU A 647 7.80 6.34 20.91
CA LEU A 647 8.12 6.75 22.27
C LEU A 647 7.55 8.14 22.54
N VAL A 648 7.12 8.35 23.77
CA VAL A 648 6.78 9.68 24.31
C VAL A 648 7.72 9.95 25.48
N ASN A 649 8.40 11.11 25.46
CA ASN A 649 9.30 11.49 26.54
C ASN A 649 8.56 12.16 27.72
N PRO A 650 9.24 12.42 28.86
CA PRO A 650 8.62 13.04 30.03
C PRO A 650 7.98 14.45 29.76
N GLN A 651 8.43 15.15 28.72
CA GLN A 651 7.90 16.43 28.32
C GLN A 651 6.67 16.34 27.42
N GLY A 652 6.24 15.11 27.05
CA GLY A 652 5.12 14.88 26.14
C GLY A 652 5.47 15.04 24.65
N MET A 653 6.76 15.05 24.34
CA MET A 653 7.22 15.00 22.94
C MET A 653 7.28 13.56 22.45
N ARG A 654 6.91 13.31 21.21
CA ARG A 654 6.92 11.97 20.59
C ARG A 654 8.02 11.80 19.56
N THR A 655 8.44 10.56 19.38
CA THR A 655 9.34 10.17 18.29
C THR A 655 8.56 10.01 16.98
N GLY A 656 9.27 9.81 15.87
CA GLY A 656 8.80 9.07 14.71
C GLY A 656 8.65 7.57 15.04
N TYR A 657 8.64 6.72 14.01
CA TYR A 657 8.57 5.28 14.18
C TYR A 657 9.76 4.77 15.00
N PHE A 658 9.48 3.87 15.96
CA PHE A 658 10.49 3.18 16.78
C PHE A 658 10.45 1.68 16.45
N GLY A 659 11.57 1.11 16.03
CA GLY A 659 11.68 -0.31 15.73
C GLY A 659 11.59 -1.15 17.00
N PHE A 660 10.83 -2.25 16.96
CA PHE A 660 10.73 -3.21 18.07
C PHE A 660 10.93 -4.63 17.57
N ASP A 661 11.84 -5.35 18.20
CA ASP A 661 12.07 -6.77 17.97
C ASP A 661 11.62 -7.53 19.23
N PRO A 662 10.71 -8.50 19.11
CA PRO A 662 10.14 -9.23 20.24
C PRO A 662 11.06 -10.26 20.90
N SER A 663 12.30 -10.42 20.44
CA SER A 663 13.26 -11.32 21.10
C SER A 663 13.62 -10.82 22.50
N SER A 664 13.82 -11.73 23.46
CA SER A 664 14.12 -11.36 24.85
C SER A 664 15.37 -10.50 24.99
N GLU A 665 16.36 -10.67 24.12
CA GLU A 665 17.57 -9.83 24.09
C GLU A 665 17.24 -8.40 23.64
N SER A 666 16.45 -8.24 22.60
CA SER A 666 15.99 -6.95 22.09
C SER A 666 15.04 -6.25 23.06
N VAL A 667 14.15 -7.01 23.71
CA VAL A 667 13.31 -6.48 24.81
C VAL A 667 14.16 -5.91 25.92
N ALA A 668 15.20 -6.63 26.35
CA ALA A 668 16.14 -6.14 27.37
C ALA A 668 16.89 -4.87 26.93
N ALA A 669 17.27 -4.79 25.64
CA ALA A 669 17.89 -3.61 25.07
C ALA A 669 16.90 -2.42 25.02
N THR A 670 15.66 -2.68 24.66
CA THR A 670 14.59 -1.68 24.67
C THR A 670 14.36 -1.12 26.07
N VAL A 671 14.29 -1.98 27.09
CA VAL A 671 14.16 -1.53 28.50
C VAL A 671 15.31 -0.62 28.89
N ARG A 672 16.57 -1.01 28.64
CA ARG A 672 17.73 -0.16 28.92
C ARG A 672 17.63 1.20 28.22
N LYS A 673 17.16 1.21 26.97
CA LYS A 673 16.99 2.46 26.23
C LYS A 673 15.92 3.37 26.83
N LEU A 674 14.80 2.78 27.26
CA LEU A 674 13.76 3.52 27.98
C LEU A 674 14.29 4.10 29.31
N GLU A 675 15.12 3.38 30.01
CA GLU A 675 15.78 3.82 31.27
C GLU A 675 16.78 4.97 31.04
N GLU A 676 17.59 4.88 29.99
CA GLU A 676 18.48 5.96 29.57
C GLU A 676 17.70 7.25 29.29
N LEU A 677 16.61 7.15 28.48
CA LEU A 677 15.76 8.28 28.16
C LEU A 677 15.05 8.87 29.39
N ALA A 678 14.64 8.03 30.34
CA ALA A 678 14.02 8.45 31.60
C ALA A 678 15.00 9.18 32.53
N SER A 679 16.26 8.77 32.51
CA SER A 679 17.32 9.39 33.33
C SER A 679 17.93 10.65 32.70
N GLY A 680 17.52 11.02 31.49
CA GLY A 680 18.05 12.17 30.75
C GLY A 680 19.48 11.99 30.24
N ARG A 681 19.94 10.74 30.18
CA ARG A 681 21.30 10.36 29.71
C ARG A 681 21.29 9.92 28.25
#